data_c9ab3096765623930f07f035e4ad732f
#
_entry.id   c9ab3096765623930f07f035e4ad732f
#
_cell.length_a   1.000
_cell.length_b   1.000
_cell.length_c   1.000
_cell.angle_alpha   90.00
_cell.angle_beta   90.00
_cell.angle_gamma   90.00
#
_symmetry.space_group_name_H-M   'P 1'
#
loop_
_entity.id
_entity.type
_entity.pdbx_description
1 polymer ?
#
loop_
_entity_poly.entity_id
_entity_poly.type
_entity_poly.pdbx_seq_one_letter_code
_entity_poly.pdbx_strand_id
1 'polypeptide(L)'
;MAALGVAPPAGLTGFGELRLSLPATKVQWLALAAGVGLGLVGAELAWHHPLSGPLALAAWGVVVLLAALFWVKTPVLLLAPLPLIGLAPWSGWITFEEQDLLVTACGCGGYLAYALQLNARDRAPAWRHALVYSPAVLVLILAVALWTLLSVKRGFDDAGGFAFGWFHGYHEAMNSVRNAKAIFLVLALLPLWTAAAAARPRGFSRGLLLGLVAALAAGSAAALWERLAYTGLLDFSTDYRTTALFWEMHVGGAALDGFLVMTLPFALLALLRTRSPWRFAVGLVIALLAAYAVLTTFSRGVYLALPLALVPMVLLADAQRRRAAASGADSSHIDSTLGAVDKPMPRLAKIGALGMAAAFALAAALVFGGGGYRGLLALFFVMVILLTMPASLWLPPLAQRLTALLMGGVLALLLGGASWALSMAVPKAAYVLNFIATLCCAALRWRDEPGRQRPIYVLLVTTAWFWLLATMVIVADYWGGTSGRWTALAAGLALAGVWAAMLLQPQLWPLQKAGAAGWRKRALLVAGLLLVMAIVAVLGGGSYLRDRVANWKEDGQTRLTHWRDGLHLLHGGEQWLLGKGAGRFVSSNLYEGPADSQIGDYRLRTDETEAFVALTGGKHMLGRGEQFRLSQRIAAPAPGPVTITLVSRTAADANLVLQICEKNLIYPDRCSSVEPLLKPVRAEGQPETGASAWQTSKITLGAVPALGGDWWAPRFVTFSMALDTRGARVDIARIAMQDSQGRQLLANGDFNREMARWFFSSDRYHLPWHIKNVALHVLFEQGLVGLALLGGAYALALVRLSFGRGRDHPLAPAIVAALIGFGTVGAFDSLLDAPRIGFLFFTLLLLGLGLRALPGEGVARVA
;
A
#
# COMPACT_ATOMS: atom_id res chain seq x y z
N MET A 1 2.20 51.90 1.55
CA MET A 1 1.73 50.51 1.69
C MET A 1 1.27 50.20 3.13
N ALA A 2 0.42 51.03 3.69
CA ALA A 2 -0.11 50.86 5.05
C ALA A 2 -1.62 51.14 5.12
N ALA A 3 -2.37 50.64 4.11
CA ALA A 3 -3.80 50.91 4.01
C ALA A 3 -4.63 49.73 3.49
N LEU A 4 -4.13 48.50 3.68
CA LEU A 4 -4.96 47.29 3.51
C LEU A 4 -4.64 46.39 4.72
N GLY A 5 -5.52 46.48 5.74
CA GLY A 5 -5.42 45.72 7.01
C GLY A 5 -5.52 44.20 6.81
N VAL A 6 -4.57 43.62 6.09
CA VAL A 6 -4.39 42.17 6.00
C VAL A 6 -3.40 41.78 7.09
N ALA A 7 -3.92 41.23 8.19
CA ALA A 7 -3.09 40.60 9.20
C ALA A 7 -2.23 39.51 8.53
N PRO A 8 -0.91 39.43 8.81
CA PRO A 8 -0.05 38.38 8.24
C PRO A 8 -0.57 37.01 8.64
N PRO A 9 -0.45 36.00 7.78
CA PRO A 9 -0.92 34.66 8.09
C PRO A 9 -0.18 34.14 9.32
N ALA A 10 -0.91 33.74 10.35
CA ALA A 10 -0.44 33.22 11.63
C ALA A 10 0.28 31.84 11.48
N GLY A 11 1.25 31.75 10.58
CA GLY A 11 1.92 30.50 10.19
C GLY A 11 3.44 30.46 10.29
N LEU A 12 4.11 31.59 10.43
CA LEU A 12 5.58 31.63 10.36
C LEU A 12 6.30 32.26 11.57
N THR A 13 5.60 32.60 12.63
CA THR A 13 6.22 33.12 13.89
C THR A 13 6.42 32.02 14.94
N GLY A 14 6.83 30.83 14.54
CA GLY A 14 6.94 29.66 15.41
C GLY A 14 8.35 29.28 15.88
N PHE A 15 9.37 30.09 15.66
CA PHE A 15 10.67 29.94 16.34
C PHE A 15 10.57 30.65 17.70
N GLY A 16 9.83 30.04 18.64
CA GLY A 16 9.95 30.43 20.05
C GLY A 16 11.38 30.16 20.53
N GLU A 17 11.92 31.04 21.36
CA GLU A 17 13.23 30.90 21.96
C GLU A 17 13.45 29.43 22.41
N LEU A 18 14.45 28.77 21.83
CA LEU A 18 14.92 27.45 22.25
C LEU A 18 15.56 27.62 23.65
N ARG A 19 14.78 27.33 24.69
CA ARG A 19 15.30 27.30 26.06
C ARG A 19 15.70 25.87 26.40
N LEU A 20 16.99 25.63 26.48
CA LEU A 20 17.56 24.40 27.04
C LEU A 20 17.42 24.44 28.57
N SER A 21 16.74 23.48 29.16
CA SER A 21 16.70 23.27 30.60
C SER A 21 17.17 21.84 30.93
N LEU A 22 17.96 21.69 31.97
CA LEU A 22 18.40 20.39 32.46
C LEU A 22 17.19 19.55 32.96
N PRO A 23 17.24 18.22 32.85
CA PRO A 23 16.21 17.33 33.35
C PRO A 23 15.98 17.54 34.86
N ALA A 24 14.75 17.85 35.25
CA ALA A 24 14.36 18.08 36.63
C ALA A 24 13.69 16.90 37.31
N THR A 25 13.19 15.95 36.52
CA THR A 25 12.43 14.76 37.01
C THR A 25 13.08 13.44 36.64
N LYS A 26 12.83 12.40 37.44
CA LYS A 26 13.31 11.02 37.11
C LYS A 26 12.86 10.58 35.71
N VAL A 27 11.65 10.94 35.29
CA VAL A 27 11.12 10.58 33.95
C VAL A 27 11.92 11.26 32.83
N GLN A 28 12.35 12.52 33.03
CA GLN A 28 13.17 13.24 32.07
C GLN A 28 14.59 12.65 31.98
N TRP A 29 15.18 12.22 33.10
CA TRP A 29 16.46 11.51 33.09
C TRP A 29 16.37 10.15 32.39
N LEU A 30 15.26 9.41 32.59
CA LEU A 30 15.02 8.17 31.84
C LEU A 30 14.84 8.45 30.34
N ALA A 31 14.15 9.51 29.98
CA ALA A 31 14.01 9.93 28.58
C ALA A 31 15.35 10.34 27.96
N LEU A 32 16.20 11.05 28.71
CA LEU A 32 17.55 11.39 28.27
C LEU A 32 18.37 10.11 28.01
N ALA A 33 18.37 9.16 28.94
CA ALA A 33 19.05 7.89 28.78
C ALA A 33 18.52 7.09 27.57
N ALA A 34 17.19 7.04 27.38
CA ALA A 34 16.58 6.40 26.22
C ALA A 34 16.98 7.11 24.91
N GLY A 35 16.99 8.44 24.89
CA GLY A 35 17.41 9.23 23.72
C GLY A 35 18.87 8.99 23.37
N VAL A 36 19.76 8.99 24.34
CA VAL A 36 21.18 8.70 24.16
C VAL A 36 21.39 7.25 23.72
N GLY A 37 20.70 6.29 24.35
CA GLY A 37 20.79 4.88 23.95
C GLY A 37 20.36 4.63 22.52
N LEU A 38 19.20 5.17 22.11
CA LEU A 38 18.74 5.10 20.71
C LEU A 38 19.68 5.87 19.76
N GLY A 39 20.32 6.95 20.26
CA GLY A 39 21.32 7.69 19.52
C GLY A 39 22.55 6.87 19.19
N LEU A 40 23.09 6.15 20.17
CA LEU A 40 24.25 5.27 19.99
C LEU A 40 23.93 4.09 19.05
N VAL A 41 22.78 3.43 19.29
CA VAL A 41 22.34 2.32 18.40
C VAL A 41 22.12 2.82 16.98
N GLY A 42 21.42 3.95 16.81
CA GLY A 42 21.14 4.49 15.48
C GLY A 42 22.40 4.97 14.73
N ALA A 43 23.37 5.56 15.43
CA ALA A 43 24.64 5.95 14.85
C ALA A 43 25.45 4.71 14.39
N GLU A 44 25.46 3.65 15.19
CA GLU A 44 26.13 2.39 14.85
C GLU A 44 25.47 1.72 13.64
N LEU A 45 24.13 1.64 13.61
CA LEU A 45 23.38 1.15 12.46
C LEU A 45 23.66 1.98 11.19
N ALA A 46 23.71 3.31 11.32
CA ALA A 46 23.99 4.20 10.19
C ALA A 46 25.42 4.02 9.68
N TRP A 47 26.39 3.82 10.58
CA TRP A 47 27.77 3.60 10.20
C TRP A 47 27.98 2.33 9.36
N HIS A 48 27.23 1.26 9.67
CA HIS A 48 27.27 -0.01 8.94
C HIS A 48 26.29 -0.09 7.75
N HIS A 49 25.76 1.04 7.32
CA HIS A 49 24.82 1.05 6.19
C HIS A 49 25.46 0.50 4.90
N PRO A 50 24.75 -0.35 4.13
CA PRO A 50 25.32 -1.06 2.98
C PRO A 50 25.91 -0.18 1.87
N LEU A 51 25.39 1.04 1.67
CA LEU A 51 25.89 1.97 0.65
C LEU A 51 27.06 2.81 1.15
N SER A 52 26.82 3.59 2.20
CA SER A 52 27.79 4.53 2.74
C SER A 52 27.43 4.91 4.17
N GLY A 53 28.27 4.48 5.11
CA GLY A 53 28.10 4.83 6.53
C GLY A 53 28.11 6.34 6.79
N PRO A 54 29.07 7.14 6.29
CA PRO A 54 29.09 8.59 6.51
C PRO A 54 27.85 9.31 5.98
N LEU A 55 27.35 8.94 4.79
CA LEU A 55 26.15 9.54 4.22
C LEU A 55 24.89 9.16 5.01
N ALA A 56 24.77 7.90 5.40
CA ALA A 56 23.66 7.43 6.21
C ALA A 56 23.66 8.09 7.58
N LEU A 57 24.83 8.26 8.22
CA LEU A 57 24.96 8.95 9.49
C LEU A 57 24.56 10.44 9.39
N ALA A 58 24.96 11.12 8.32
CA ALA A 58 24.57 12.51 8.08
C ALA A 58 23.05 12.63 7.88
N ALA A 59 22.44 11.76 7.05
CA ALA A 59 20.99 11.73 6.84
C ALA A 59 20.22 11.40 8.13
N TRP A 60 20.71 10.42 8.90
CA TRP A 60 20.19 10.06 10.20
C TRP A 60 20.22 11.24 11.18
N GLY A 61 21.35 11.98 11.24
CA GLY A 61 21.50 13.17 12.06
C GLY A 61 20.51 14.29 11.72
N VAL A 62 20.22 14.49 10.44
CA VAL A 62 19.18 15.44 9.99
C VAL A 62 17.80 15.01 10.51
N VAL A 63 17.48 13.73 10.45
CA VAL A 63 16.19 13.22 10.98
C VAL A 63 16.13 13.37 12.49
N VAL A 64 17.21 13.14 13.24
CA VAL A 64 17.30 13.41 14.69
C VAL A 64 16.98 14.85 14.98
N LEU A 65 17.58 15.80 14.27
CA LEU A 65 17.33 17.24 14.44
C LEU A 65 15.86 17.58 14.16
N LEU A 66 15.30 17.09 13.05
CA LEU A 66 13.88 17.30 12.71
C LEU A 66 12.95 16.71 13.79
N ALA A 67 13.26 15.53 14.29
CA ALA A 67 12.51 14.90 15.35
C ALA A 67 12.61 15.68 16.68
N ALA A 68 13.75 16.26 16.99
CA ALA A 68 13.92 17.12 18.16
C ALA A 68 13.10 18.41 18.05
N LEU A 69 13.12 19.06 16.89
CA LEU A 69 12.36 20.28 16.63
C LEU A 69 10.84 20.04 16.62
N PHE A 70 10.40 18.88 16.17
CA PHE A 70 9.00 18.55 15.98
C PHE A 70 8.55 17.28 16.74
N TRP A 71 9.04 17.07 17.96
CA TRP A 71 8.88 15.83 18.73
C TRP A 71 7.42 15.36 18.89
N VAL A 72 6.46 16.27 19.01
CA VAL A 72 5.03 15.92 19.07
C VAL A 72 4.50 15.43 17.72
N LYS A 73 5.19 15.76 16.62
CA LYS A 73 4.82 15.35 15.26
C LYS A 73 5.65 14.17 14.75
N THR A 74 6.39 13.48 15.62
CA THR A 74 7.16 12.30 15.25
C THR A 74 6.32 11.23 14.50
N PRO A 75 5.00 11.04 14.74
CA PRO A 75 4.19 10.16 13.91
C PRO A 75 4.18 10.53 12.41
N VAL A 76 4.25 11.82 12.08
CA VAL A 76 4.34 12.25 10.66
C VAL A 76 5.69 11.86 10.07
N LEU A 77 6.79 12.15 10.80
CA LEU A 77 8.15 11.87 10.33
C LEU A 77 8.39 10.37 10.12
N LEU A 78 7.72 9.52 10.92
CA LEU A 78 7.85 8.06 10.84
C LEU A 78 6.96 7.44 9.77
N LEU A 79 5.70 7.87 9.67
CA LEU A 79 4.71 7.19 8.85
C LEU A 79 4.70 7.69 7.41
N ALA A 80 4.88 9.00 7.20
CA ALA A 80 4.83 9.56 5.84
C ALA A 80 5.89 8.99 4.88
N PRO A 81 7.17 8.77 5.28
CA PRO A 81 8.18 8.20 4.40
C PRO A 81 8.12 6.66 4.31
N LEU A 82 7.26 5.97 5.07
CA LEU A 82 7.21 4.51 5.12
C LEU A 82 7.19 3.82 3.73
N PRO A 83 6.42 4.29 2.72
CA PRO A 83 6.46 3.70 1.39
C PRO A 83 7.81 3.87 0.68
N LEU A 84 8.56 4.95 0.99
CA LEU A 84 9.81 5.28 0.31
C LEU A 84 10.99 4.40 0.75
N ILE A 85 10.88 3.73 1.90
CA ILE A 85 11.89 2.79 2.40
C ILE A 85 12.22 1.72 1.36
N GLY A 86 11.22 1.25 0.59
CA GLY A 86 11.42 0.29 -0.48
C GLY A 86 12.27 0.76 -1.67
N LEU A 87 12.80 1.98 -1.67
CA LEU A 87 13.81 2.39 -2.65
C LEU A 87 15.16 1.68 -2.45
N ALA A 88 15.43 1.20 -1.24
CA ALA A 88 16.62 0.40 -0.97
C ALA A 88 16.45 -1.04 -1.47
N PRO A 89 17.42 -1.61 -2.23
CA PRO A 89 17.27 -2.95 -2.81
C PRO A 89 17.31 -4.09 -1.80
N TRP A 90 17.74 -3.84 -0.56
CA TRP A 90 17.78 -4.79 0.56
C TRP A 90 16.60 -4.65 1.52
N SER A 91 15.70 -3.71 1.29
CA SER A 91 14.54 -3.51 2.16
C SER A 91 13.75 -4.80 2.33
N GLY A 92 13.49 -5.16 3.59
CA GLY A 92 12.82 -6.40 3.97
C GLY A 92 13.70 -7.68 3.94
N TRP A 93 14.96 -7.60 3.49
CA TRP A 93 15.86 -8.76 3.35
C TRP A 93 16.80 -8.94 4.52
N ILE A 94 17.46 -7.85 4.90
CA ILE A 94 18.42 -7.82 5.99
C ILE A 94 17.73 -7.44 7.29
N THR A 95 18.40 -7.75 8.40
CA THR A 95 17.85 -7.48 9.73
C THR A 95 17.77 -6.00 10.03
N PHE A 96 18.79 -5.22 9.66
CA PHE A 96 18.85 -3.77 9.91
C PHE A 96 18.72 -3.00 8.59
N GLU A 97 17.75 -2.11 8.52
CA GLU A 97 17.38 -1.39 7.32
C GLU A 97 17.00 0.07 7.61
N GLU A 98 16.64 0.84 6.61
CA GLU A 98 16.31 2.26 6.71
C GLU A 98 15.17 2.55 7.69
N GLN A 99 14.27 1.61 7.92
CA GLN A 99 13.21 1.74 8.92
C GLN A 99 13.79 1.83 10.33
N ASP A 100 14.81 1.03 10.64
CA ASP A 100 15.47 1.04 11.96
C ASP A 100 16.19 2.37 12.19
N LEU A 101 16.82 2.90 11.15
CA LEU A 101 17.46 4.22 11.17
C LEU A 101 16.41 5.32 11.42
N LEU A 102 15.27 5.26 10.75
CA LEU A 102 14.20 6.24 10.90
C LEU A 102 13.60 6.22 12.32
N VAL A 103 13.36 5.02 12.87
CA VAL A 103 12.80 4.84 14.21
C VAL A 103 13.80 5.31 15.29
N THR A 104 15.07 4.91 15.19
CA THR A 104 16.10 5.32 16.14
C THR A 104 16.36 6.83 16.10
N ALA A 105 16.35 7.44 14.90
CA ALA A 105 16.50 8.89 14.75
C ALA A 105 15.33 9.64 15.39
N CYS A 106 14.09 9.22 15.10
CA CYS A 106 12.89 9.84 15.65
C CYS A 106 12.78 9.65 17.17
N GLY A 107 13.17 8.48 17.67
CA GLY A 107 13.24 8.20 19.09
C GLY A 107 14.31 9.03 19.79
N CYS A 108 15.53 9.04 19.26
CA CYS A 108 16.65 9.84 19.79
C CYS A 108 16.25 11.32 19.89
N GLY A 109 15.91 11.96 18.77
CA GLY A 109 15.57 13.39 18.73
C GLY A 109 14.35 13.72 19.60
N GLY A 110 13.31 12.88 19.55
CA GLY A 110 12.11 13.08 20.34
C GLY A 110 12.32 12.95 21.85
N TYR A 111 13.04 11.94 22.30
CA TYR A 111 13.36 11.78 23.73
C TYR A 111 14.31 12.86 24.25
N LEU A 112 15.31 13.26 23.47
CA LEU A 112 16.19 14.38 23.82
C LEU A 112 15.40 15.68 23.94
N ALA A 113 14.50 15.96 22.99
CA ALA A 113 13.65 17.15 23.05
C ALA A 113 12.74 17.17 24.28
N TYR A 114 12.14 16.02 24.61
CA TYR A 114 11.30 15.87 25.80
C TYR A 114 12.12 16.02 27.09
N ALA A 115 13.30 15.39 27.17
CA ALA A 115 14.17 15.44 28.34
C ALA A 115 14.69 16.85 28.62
N LEU A 116 15.13 17.57 27.58
CA LEU A 116 15.71 18.92 27.64
C LEU A 116 14.65 20.04 27.56
N GLN A 117 13.38 19.71 27.58
CA GLN A 117 12.26 20.67 27.55
C GLN A 117 12.34 21.70 26.42
N LEU A 118 12.82 21.30 25.24
CA LEU A 118 13.06 22.20 24.11
C LEU A 118 11.82 23.01 23.65
N ASN A 119 10.63 22.74 24.22
CA ASN A 119 9.39 23.51 24.01
C ASN A 119 8.54 23.48 25.27
N ALA A 120 8.92 24.24 26.31
CA ALA A 120 8.32 24.23 27.64
C ALA A 120 6.85 24.69 27.74
N ARG A 121 6.24 25.20 26.66
CA ARG A 121 4.84 25.67 26.63
C ARG A 121 3.77 24.57 26.71
N ASP A 122 4.16 23.30 26.72
CA ASP A 122 3.24 22.18 26.50
C ASP A 122 2.96 21.35 27.76
N ARG A 123 2.97 21.92 28.95
CA ARG A 123 2.56 21.19 30.16
C ARG A 123 1.03 21.11 30.25
N ALA A 124 0.44 20.03 29.72
CA ALA A 124 -0.96 19.73 29.97
C ALA A 124 -1.13 19.04 31.33
N PRO A 125 -2.19 19.37 32.10
CA PRO A 125 -2.47 18.63 33.34
C PRO A 125 -2.75 17.16 33.10
N ALA A 126 -2.31 16.29 34.03
CA ALA A 126 -2.28 14.83 33.93
C ALA A 126 -3.62 14.15 33.54
N TRP A 127 -4.77 14.80 33.76
CA TRP A 127 -6.10 14.27 33.44
C TRP A 127 -6.51 14.42 31.95
N ARG A 128 -5.71 15.11 31.12
CA ARG A 128 -5.97 15.33 29.67
C ARG A 128 -5.31 14.31 28.76
N HIS A 129 -4.92 13.13 29.24
CA HIS A 129 -4.24 12.12 28.43
C HIS A 129 -5.20 11.45 27.44
N ALA A 130 -4.93 11.62 26.14
CA ALA A 130 -5.64 10.92 25.06
C ALA A 130 -5.18 9.48 24.85
N LEU A 131 -4.00 9.12 25.39
CA LEU A 131 -3.40 7.80 25.30
C LEU A 131 -3.04 7.31 26.71
N VAL A 132 -3.79 6.35 27.22
CA VAL A 132 -3.61 5.81 28.59
C VAL A 132 -3.84 4.31 28.60
N TYR A 133 -2.89 3.58 29.15
CA TYR A 133 -2.97 2.15 29.34
C TYR A 133 -3.43 1.81 30.76
N SER A 134 -4.38 0.89 30.89
CA SER A 134 -4.70 0.30 32.20
C SER A 134 -3.61 -0.71 32.60
N PRO A 135 -3.44 -0.99 33.90
CA PRO A 135 -2.45 -2.00 34.33
C PRO A 135 -2.61 -3.34 33.63
N ALA A 136 -3.85 -3.82 33.44
CA ALA A 136 -4.11 -5.09 32.74
C ALA A 136 -3.66 -5.03 31.27
N VAL A 137 -3.84 -3.89 30.58
CA VAL A 137 -3.36 -3.70 29.20
C VAL A 137 -1.82 -3.65 29.16
N LEU A 138 -1.19 -3.00 30.13
CA LEU A 138 0.27 -2.97 30.23
C LEU A 138 0.84 -4.37 30.47
N VAL A 139 0.21 -5.16 31.35
CA VAL A 139 0.58 -6.56 31.58
C VAL A 139 0.45 -7.39 30.29
N LEU A 140 -0.64 -7.19 29.53
CA LEU A 140 -0.82 -7.89 28.25
C LEU A 140 0.25 -7.46 27.22
N ILE A 141 0.54 -6.19 27.09
CA ILE A 141 1.59 -5.68 26.19
C ILE A 141 2.95 -6.25 26.59
N LEU A 142 3.26 -6.25 27.88
CA LEU A 142 4.50 -6.84 28.42
C LEU A 142 4.56 -8.34 28.17
N ALA A 143 3.45 -9.06 28.36
CA ALA A 143 3.37 -10.50 28.11
C ALA A 143 3.62 -10.81 26.63
N VAL A 144 3.02 -10.05 25.70
CA VAL A 144 3.29 -10.19 24.25
C VAL A 144 4.76 -9.91 23.94
N ALA A 145 5.34 -8.83 24.50
CA ALA A 145 6.73 -8.48 24.28
C ALA A 145 7.72 -9.55 24.79
N LEU A 146 7.52 -10.01 26.03
CA LEU A 146 8.34 -11.06 26.64
C LEU A 146 8.21 -12.40 25.90
N TRP A 147 6.98 -12.72 25.45
CA TRP A 147 6.75 -13.92 24.66
C TRP A 147 7.43 -13.85 23.29
N THR A 148 7.36 -12.69 22.64
CA THR A 148 8.10 -12.46 21.38
C THR A 148 9.62 -12.57 21.60
N LEU A 149 10.15 -12.04 22.71
CA LEU A 149 11.57 -12.17 23.06
C LEU A 149 11.96 -13.64 23.29
N LEU A 150 11.11 -14.40 23.99
CA LEU A 150 11.30 -15.85 24.15
C LEU A 150 11.31 -16.58 22.80
N SER A 151 10.41 -16.19 21.89
CA SER A 151 10.37 -16.72 20.54
C SER A 151 11.64 -16.39 19.74
N VAL A 152 12.21 -15.20 19.91
CA VAL A 152 13.52 -14.85 19.34
C VAL A 152 14.62 -15.75 19.89
N LYS A 153 14.66 -15.94 21.20
CA LYS A 153 15.63 -16.88 21.83
C LYS A 153 15.49 -18.28 21.26
N ARG A 154 14.28 -18.81 21.18
CA ARG A 154 14.01 -20.14 20.61
C ARG A 154 14.44 -20.21 19.14
N GLY A 155 14.25 -19.11 18.39
CA GLY A 155 14.71 -19.00 17.01
C GLY A 155 16.22 -19.09 16.89
N PHE A 156 16.98 -18.50 17.80
CA PHE A 156 18.43 -18.66 17.87
C PHE A 156 18.82 -20.07 18.27
N ASP A 157 18.15 -20.66 19.27
CA ASP A 157 18.42 -22.04 19.69
C ASP A 157 18.20 -23.03 18.53
N ASP A 158 17.11 -22.89 17.77
CA ASP A 158 16.80 -23.69 16.57
C ASP A 158 17.81 -23.45 15.42
N ALA A 159 18.40 -22.26 15.35
CA ALA A 159 19.45 -21.94 14.38
C ALA A 159 20.84 -22.50 14.74
N GLY A 160 20.98 -23.15 15.88
CA GLY A 160 22.25 -23.63 16.39
C GLY A 160 22.99 -22.63 17.30
N GLY A 161 22.37 -21.53 17.67
CA GLY A 161 22.89 -20.50 18.56
C GLY A 161 22.84 -19.09 18.01
N PHE A 162 23.25 -18.14 18.82
CA PHE A 162 23.35 -16.73 18.40
C PHE A 162 24.50 -16.54 17.42
N ALA A 163 24.17 -16.02 16.25
CA ALA A 163 25.13 -15.60 15.23
C ALA A 163 24.76 -14.18 14.77
N PHE A 164 25.64 -13.22 15.02
CA PHE A 164 25.44 -11.84 14.59
C PHE A 164 26.06 -11.61 13.20
N GLY A 165 25.36 -10.83 12.37
CA GLY A 165 25.89 -10.31 11.10
C GLY A 165 25.08 -9.11 10.67
N TRP A 166 25.74 -8.03 10.26
CA TRP A 166 25.10 -6.79 9.82
C TRP A 166 24.18 -6.96 8.63
N PHE A 167 24.53 -7.89 7.73
CA PHE A 167 23.82 -8.13 6.48
C PHE A 167 23.05 -9.46 6.47
N HIS A 168 22.96 -10.12 7.61
CA HIS A 168 22.19 -11.32 7.79
C HIS A 168 20.67 -11.06 7.66
N GLY A 169 19.95 -12.05 7.19
CA GLY A 169 18.49 -11.94 6.96
C GLY A 169 17.78 -13.29 6.97
N TYR A 170 17.03 -13.53 5.95
CA TYR A 170 15.91 -14.46 5.85
C TYR A 170 16.08 -15.87 6.43
N HIS A 171 17.07 -16.66 6.06
CA HIS A 171 17.25 -18.06 6.55
C HIS A 171 18.33 -18.19 7.61
N GLU A 172 18.95 -17.08 7.99
CA GLU A 172 20.00 -17.03 8.99
C GLU A 172 19.43 -16.80 10.39
N ALA A 173 20.26 -16.97 11.42
CA ALA A 173 19.85 -16.80 12.81
C ALA A 173 19.25 -15.40 13.08
N MET A 174 19.81 -14.35 12.47
CA MET A 174 19.32 -12.97 12.62
C MET A 174 17.92 -12.74 12.06
N ASN A 175 17.36 -13.66 11.27
CA ASN A 175 15.96 -13.57 10.83
C ASN A 175 14.98 -13.56 12.02
N SER A 176 15.35 -14.14 13.14
CA SER A 176 14.58 -14.10 14.38
C SER A 176 14.39 -12.65 14.88
N VAL A 177 15.44 -11.84 14.79
CA VAL A 177 15.38 -10.41 15.13
C VAL A 177 14.63 -9.63 14.05
N ARG A 178 14.87 -9.91 12.76
CA ARG A 178 14.20 -9.25 11.64
C ARG A 178 12.67 -9.36 11.75
N ASN A 179 12.14 -10.55 12.05
CA ASN A 179 10.69 -10.76 12.19
C ASN A 179 10.12 -10.12 13.46
N ALA A 180 10.85 -10.19 14.57
CA ALA A 180 10.37 -9.69 15.85
C ALA A 180 10.54 -8.18 16.05
N LYS A 181 11.48 -7.51 15.35
CA LYS A 181 11.85 -6.12 15.62
C LYS A 181 10.69 -5.13 15.56
N ALA A 182 9.69 -5.38 14.72
CA ALA A 182 8.58 -4.45 14.51
C ALA A 182 7.85 -4.06 15.80
N ILE A 183 7.54 -5.01 16.67
CA ILE A 183 6.89 -4.70 17.95
C ILE A 183 7.83 -3.93 18.88
N PHE A 184 9.11 -4.28 18.94
CA PHE A 184 10.09 -3.62 19.82
C PHE A 184 10.37 -2.18 19.39
N LEU A 185 10.40 -1.91 18.07
CA LEU A 185 10.51 -0.56 17.54
C LEU A 185 9.33 0.32 17.96
N VAL A 186 8.10 -0.23 17.92
CA VAL A 186 6.92 0.50 18.39
C VAL A 186 6.96 0.69 19.91
N LEU A 187 7.34 -0.33 20.67
CA LEU A 187 7.47 -0.23 22.14
C LEU A 187 8.51 0.80 22.56
N ALA A 188 9.61 0.92 21.82
CA ALA A 188 10.62 1.96 22.07
C ALA A 188 10.07 3.39 21.87
N LEU A 189 9.12 3.59 20.97
CA LEU A 189 8.46 4.88 20.73
C LEU A 189 7.25 5.14 21.61
N LEU A 190 6.66 4.12 22.20
CA LEU A 190 5.38 4.23 22.90
C LEU A 190 5.40 5.20 24.08
N PRO A 191 6.44 5.24 24.95
CA PRO A 191 6.53 6.25 26.01
C PRO A 191 6.63 7.69 25.47
N LEU A 192 7.37 7.90 24.39
CA LEU A 192 7.46 9.20 23.71
C LEU A 192 6.09 9.63 23.16
N TRP A 193 5.35 8.71 22.52
CA TRP A 193 4.03 8.99 21.97
C TRP A 193 2.97 9.22 23.06
N THR A 194 3.07 8.54 24.20
CA THR A 194 2.21 8.83 25.36
C THR A 194 2.48 10.23 25.90
N ALA A 195 3.74 10.65 25.99
CA ALA A 195 4.12 12.01 26.39
C ALA A 195 3.64 13.05 25.37
N ALA A 196 3.80 12.79 24.06
CA ALA A 196 3.32 13.67 23.00
C ALA A 196 1.77 13.80 23.00
N ALA A 197 1.07 12.69 23.20
CA ALA A 197 -0.38 12.67 23.31
C ALA A 197 -0.89 13.37 24.58
N ALA A 198 -0.12 13.34 25.65
CA ALA A 198 -0.39 14.09 26.89
C ALA A 198 -0.18 15.60 26.70
N ALA A 199 0.94 15.97 26.06
CA ALA A 199 1.29 17.37 25.84
C ALA A 199 0.30 18.05 24.88
N ARG A 200 0.01 17.43 23.75
CA ARG A 200 -0.88 17.96 22.70
C ARG A 200 -1.79 16.87 22.12
N PRO A 201 -2.88 16.47 22.76
CA PRO A 201 -3.74 15.35 22.36
C PRO A 201 -4.25 15.48 20.92
N ARG A 202 -4.71 16.68 20.54
CA ARG A 202 -5.15 16.98 19.17
C ARG A 202 -4.01 17.03 18.18
N GLY A 203 -2.87 17.59 18.59
CA GLY A 203 -1.66 17.67 17.77
C GLY A 203 -1.14 16.28 17.40
N PHE A 204 -1.09 15.38 18.37
CA PHE A 204 -0.70 13.97 18.18
C PHE A 204 -1.66 13.23 17.24
N SER A 205 -2.98 13.32 17.51
CA SER A 205 -4.00 12.65 16.68
C SER A 205 -4.01 13.17 15.23
N ARG A 206 -3.80 14.50 15.05
CA ARG A 206 -3.62 15.09 13.71
C ARG A 206 -2.33 14.64 13.05
N GLY A 207 -1.23 14.57 13.81
CA GLY A 207 0.04 14.07 13.33
C GLY A 207 -0.07 12.62 12.82
N LEU A 208 -0.72 11.75 13.60
CA LEU A 208 -0.99 10.38 13.20
C LEU A 208 -1.82 10.30 11.92
N LEU A 209 -2.93 11.05 11.84
CA LEU A 209 -3.78 11.11 10.66
C LEU A 209 -3.02 11.61 9.44
N LEU A 210 -2.28 12.73 9.58
CA LEU A 210 -1.51 13.32 8.47
C LEU A 210 -0.39 12.38 8.00
N GLY A 211 0.32 11.72 8.92
CA GLY A 211 1.35 10.74 8.60
C GLY A 211 0.81 9.59 7.76
N LEU A 212 -0.33 9.01 8.16
CA LEU A 212 -0.96 7.90 7.44
C LEU A 212 -1.54 8.32 6.08
N VAL A 213 -2.17 9.51 6.01
CA VAL A 213 -2.69 10.05 4.74
C VAL A 213 -1.55 10.42 3.78
N ALA A 214 -0.45 10.99 4.28
CA ALA A 214 0.72 11.28 3.47
C ALA A 214 1.41 10.01 2.98
N ALA A 215 1.52 8.99 3.84
CA ALA A 215 2.01 7.67 3.44
C ALA A 215 1.13 7.07 2.32
N LEU A 216 -0.19 7.09 2.48
CA LEU A 216 -1.10 6.61 1.44
C LEU A 216 -0.93 7.38 0.13
N ALA A 217 -0.80 8.70 0.20
CA ALA A 217 -0.57 9.54 -0.98
C ALA A 217 0.73 9.16 -1.69
N ALA A 218 1.82 8.99 -0.95
CA ALA A 218 3.12 8.58 -1.48
C ALA A 218 3.07 7.18 -2.09
N GLY A 219 2.49 6.19 -1.39
CA GLY A 219 2.36 4.82 -1.89
C GLY A 219 1.46 4.72 -3.12
N SER A 220 0.35 5.47 -3.14
CA SER A 220 -0.55 5.50 -4.30
C SER A 220 0.06 6.23 -5.49
N ALA A 221 0.83 7.30 -5.27
CA ALA A 221 1.58 7.98 -6.31
C ALA A 221 2.68 7.07 -6.89
N ALA A 222 3.36 6.30 -6.05
CA ALA A 222 4.33 5.31 -6.48
C ALA A 222 3.67 4.21 -7.34
N ALA A 223 2.47 3.73 -6.96
CA ALA A 223 1.70 2.77 -7.76
C ALA A 223 1.30 3.34 -9.13
N LEU A 224 0.87 4.58 -9.17
CA LEU A 224 0.54 5.27 -10.42
C LEU A 224 1.77 5.43 -11.31
N TRP A 225 2.89 5.86 -10.72
CA TRP A 225 4.18 5.97 -11.41
C TRP A 225 4.64 4.63 -11.97
N GLU A 226 4.61 3.56 -11.18
CA GLU A 226 4.99 2.21 -11.59
C GLU A 226 4.20 1.75 -12.84
N ARG A 227 2.88 1.94 -12.82
CA ARG A 227 2.03 1.59 -13.96
C ARG A 227 2.34 2.45 -15.17
N LEU A 228 2.52 3.76 -15.00
CA LEU A 228 2.86 4.68 -16.09
C LEU A 228 4.22 4.34 -16.71
N ALA A 229 5.19 3.97 -15.87
CA ALA A 229 6.57 3.70 -16.29
C ALA A 229 6.73 2.38 -17.05
N TYR A 230 5.99 1.31 -16.65
CA TYR A 230 6.32 -0.05 -17.07
C TYR A 230 5.23 -0.75 -17.90
N THR A 231 3.96 -0.51 -17.63
CA THR A 231 2.89 -1.27 -18.27
C THR A 231 1.85 -0.41 -18.98
N GLY A 232 1.71 0.85 -18.58
CA GLY A 232 0.63 1.73 -19.01
C GLY A 232 -0.56 1.74 -18.05
N LEU A 233 -1.20 2.90 -17.91
CA LEU A 233 -2.24 3.14 -16.91
C LEU A 233 -3.51 2.30 -17.12
N LEU A 234 -3.83 1.97 -18.35
CA LEU A 234 -5.06 1.27 -18.73
C LEU A 234 -4.82 -0.15 -19.27
N ASP A 235 -3.59 -0.63 -19.24
CA ASP A 235 -3.28 -2.00 -19.59
C ASP A 235 -3.51 -2.92 -18.39
N PHE A 236 -4.61 -3.65 -18.38
CA PHE A 236 -4.96 -4.64 -17.36
C PHE A 236 -4.89 -6.08 -17.88
N SER A 237 -4.32 -6.28 -19.08
CA SER A 237 -4.19 -7.59 -19.72
C SER A 237 -2.94 -8.35 -19.30
N THR A 238 -1.90 -7.64 -18.88
CA THR A 238 -0.63 -8.23 -18.44
C THR A 238 -0.73 -8.83 -17.04
N ASP A 239 0.06 -9.87 -16.77
CA ASP A 239 0.19 -10.50 -15.45
C ASP A 239 1.00 -9.68 -14.43
N TYR A 240 1.22 -8.40 -14.72
CA TYR A 240 1.95 -7.47 -13.89
C TYR A 240 1.09 -6.96 -12.73
N ARG A 241 1.43 -7.33 -11.51
CA ARG A 241 0.83 -6.79 -10.28
C ARG A 241 1.57 -5.53 -9.86
N THR A 242 0.84 -4.47 -9.56
CA THR A 242 1.41 -3.28 -8.96
C THR A 242 1.89 -3.60 -7.55
N THR A 243 3.14 -3.26 -7.26
CA THR A 243 3.78 -3.42 -5.95
C THR A 243 4.12 -2.08 -5.32
N ALA A 244 4.06 -0.99 -6.09
CA ALA A 244 4.59 0.30 -5.74
C ALA A 244 6.06 0.16 -5.28
N LEU A 245 6.38 0.65 -4.09
CA LEU A 245 7.70 0.45 -3.47
C LEU A 245 7.64 -0.59 -2.33
N PHE A 246 6.62 -1.49 -2.33
CA PHE A 246 6.45 -2.59 -1.39
C PHE A 246 6.83 -3.91 -2.05
N TRP A 247 8.08 -4.06 -2.31
CA TRP A 247 8.67 -5.21 -2.98
C TRP A 247 9.49 -6.09 -2.04
N GLU A 248 9.16 -6.03 -0.76
CA GLU A 248 9.74 -7.00 0.20
C GLU A 248 9.60 -8.38 -0.41
N MET A 249 10.75 -8.98 -0.47
CA MET A 249 10.88 -10.20 -1.22
C MET A 249 9.90 -11.25 -0.75
N HIS A 250 9.47 -12.05 -1.69
CA HIS A 250 8.58 -13.18 -1.49
C HIS A 250 7.20 -12.89 -0.92
N VAL A 251 6.97 -11.73 -0.26
CA VAL A 251 5.60 -11.34 0.13
C VAL A 251 4.79 -10.94 -1.10
N GLY A 252 5.45 -10.70 -2.23
CA GLY A 252 4.82 -10.28 -3.47
C GLY A 252 4.05 -8.98 -3.26
N GLY A 253 2.88 -8.83 -3.90
CA GLY A 253 2.03 -7.67 -3.68
C GLY A 253 1.37 -7.60 -2.31
N ALA A 254 1.53 -8.58 -1.42
CA ALA A 254 0.84 -8.62 -0.13
C ALA A 254 1.25 -7.49 0.81
N ALA A 255 2.49 -7.01 0.74
CA ALA A 255 2.94 -5.88 1.54
C ALA A 255 2.20 -4.60 1.14
N LEU A 256 2.04 -4.32 -0.16
CA LEU A 256 1.19 -3.22 -0.64
C LEU A 256 -0.27 -3.43 -0.24
N ASP A 257 -0.78 -4.65 -0.35
CA ASP A 257 -2.14 -5.01 0.05
C ASP A 257 -2.40 -4.64 1.52
N GLY A 258 -1.51 -5.09 2.43
CA GLY A 258 -1.56 -4.79 3.85
C GLY A 258 -1.46 -3.29 4.14
N PHE A 259 -0.57 -2.59 3.44
CA PHE A 259 -0.42 -1.14 3.56
C PHE A 259 -1.69 -0.38 3.16
N LEU A 260 -2.29 -0.72 2.01
CA LEU A 260 -3.48 -0.03 1.50
C LEU A 260 -4.69 -0.23 2.42
N VAL A 261 -4.94 -1.45 2.90
CA VAL A 261 -6.08 -1.71 3.79
C VAL A 261 -5.92 -1.06 5.15
N MET A 262 -4.69 -0.84 5.62
CA MET A 262 -4.43 -0.15 6.89
C MET A 262 -4.47 1.37 6.78
N THR A 263 -4.13 1.96 5.63
CA THR A 263 -4.00 3.43 5.50
C THR A 263 -5.20 4.09 4.85
N LEU A 264 -5.87 3.45 3.89
CA LEU A 264 -7.05 3.99 3.19
C LEU A 264 -8.18 4.43 4.14
N PRO A 265 -8.52 3.70 5.22
CA PRO A 265 -9.57 4.13 6.15
C PRO A 265 -9.34 5.52 6.74
N PHE A 266 -8.09 5.92 6.96
CA PHE A 266 -7.75 7.24 7.51
C PHE A 266 -7.99 8.36 6.50
N ALA A 267 -7.67 8.15 5.23
CA ALA A 267 -7.94 9.12 4.17
C ALA A 267 -9.45 9.29 3.96
N LEU A 268 -10.22 8.20 3.96
CA LEU A 268 -11.67 8.24 3.87
C LEU A 268 -12.31 8.93 5.09
N LEU A 269 -11.82 8.66 6.29
CA LEU A 269 -12.28 9.33 7.50
C LEU A 269 -11.99 10.83 7.46
N ALA A 270 -10.78 11.23 7.01
CA ALA A 270 -10.41 12.63 6.81
C ALA A 270 -11.33 13.30 5.77
N LEU A 271 -11.57 12.64 4.64
CA LEU A 271 -12.47 13.12 3.60
C LEU A 271 -13.91 13.33 4.11
N LEU A 272 -14.43 12.40 4.90
CA LEU A 272 -15.77 12.49 5.47
C LEU A 272 -15.92 13.61 6.51
N ARG A 273 -14.82 14.02 7.16
CA ARG A 273 -14.85 14.99 8.26
C ARG A 273 -14.38 16.38 7.88
N THR A 274 -13.64 16.54 6.78
CA THR A 274 -13.14 17.85 6.37
C THR A 274 -14.26 18.78 5.92
N ARG A 275 -14.18 20.06 6.27
CA ARG A 275 -15.13 21.11 5.88
C ARG A 275 -14.57 22.02 4.78
N SER A 276 -13.24 22.09 4.67
CA SER A 276 -12.56 22.92 3.69
C SER A 276 -12.68 22.31 2.30
N PRO A 277 -13.17 23.04 1.26
CA PRO A 277 -13.24 22.55 -0.10
C PRO A 277 -11.89 22.08 -0.65
N TRP A 278 -10.81 22.80 -0.34
CA TRP A 278 -9.46 22.43 -0.75
C TRP A 278 -9.00 21.10 -0.13
N ARG A 279 -9.15 20.97 1.19
CA ARG A 279 -8.79 19.72 1.88
C ARG A 279 -9.63 18.55 1.40
N PHE A 280 -10.89 18.79 1.10
CA PHE A 280 -11.76 17.79 0.52
C PHE A 280 -11.27 17.36 -0.86
N ALA A 281 -10.92 18.31 -1.73
CA ALA A 281 -10.41 18.01 -3.06
C ALA A 281 -9.12 17.20 -3.00
N VAL A 282 -8.16 17.61 -2.16
CA VAL A 282 -6.92 16.85 -1.94
C VAL A 282 -7.22 15.44 -1.40
N GLY A 283 -8.07 15.31 -0.39
CA GLY A 283 -8.45 14.01 0.17
C GLY A 283 -9.15 13.12 -0.86
N LEU A 284 -9.98 13.71 -1.74
CA LEU A 284 -10.65 12.98 -2.81
C LEU A 284 -9.66 12.47 -3.86
N VAL A 285 -8.70 13.29 -4.26
CA VAL A 285 -7.64 12.88 -5.20
C VAL A 285 -6.83 11.73 -4.60
N ILE A 286 -6.41 11.83 -3.33
CA ILE A 286 -5.69 10.75 -2.65
C ILE A 286 -6.53 9.47 -2.60
N ALA A 287 -7.82 9.57 -2.28
CA ALA A 287 -8.71 8.41 -2.24
C ALA A 287 -8.90 7.75 -3.62
N LEU A 288 -8.98 8.53 -4.69
CA LEU A 288 -9.09 8.02 -6.06
C LEU A 288 -7.77 7.37 -6.53
N LEU A 289 -6.61 7.97 -6.21
CA LEU A 289 -5.31 7.36 -6.47
C LEU A 289 -5.15 6.05 -5.70
N ALA A 290 -5.56 6.02 -4.44
CA ALA A 290 -5.54 4.80 -3.63
C ALA A 290 -6.50 3.73 -4.19
N ALA A 291 -7.68 4.13 -4.67
CA ALA A 291 -8.60 3.20 -5.33
C ALA A 291 -7.99 2.61 -6.61
N TYR A 292 -7.30 3.42 -7.40
CA TYR A 292 -6.54 2.94 -8.56
C TYR A 292 -5.43 1.96 -8.14
N ALA A 293 -4.64 2.29 -7.12
CA ALA A 293 -3.62 1.40 -6.58
C ALA A 293 -4.24 0.06 -6.12
N VAL A 294 -5.35 0.09 -5.37
CA VAL A 294 -6.11 -1.09 -4.94
C VAL A 294 -6.51 -1.95 -6.14
N LEU A 295 -7.09 -1.35 -7.17
CA LEU A 295 -7.57 -2.10 -8.34
C LEU A 295 -6.43 -2.75 -9.12
N THR A 296 -5.26 -2.10 -9.19
CA THR A 296 -4.10 -2.62 -9.94
C THR A 296 -3.24 -3.61 -9.14
N THR A 297 -3.54 -3.85 -7.86
CA THR A 297 -2.93 -4.98 -7.12
C THR A 297 -3.40 -6.33 -7.65
N PHE A 298 -4.56 -6.41 -8.30
CA PHE A 298 -5.23 -7.64 -8.69
C PHE A 298 -5.36 -8.66 -7.54
N SER A 299 -5.49 -8.15 -6.31
CA SER A 299 -5.53 -8.96 -5.11
C SER A 299 -6.96 -9.22 -4.64
N ARG A 300 -7.38 -10.49 -4.69
CA ARG A 300 -8.69 -10.92 -4.15
C ARG A 300 -8.81 -10.62 -2.66
N GLY A 301 -7.69 -10.74 -1.93
CA GLY A 301 -7.63 -10.44 -0.49
C GLY A 301 -8.01 -8.99 -0.18
N VAL A 302 -7.47 -8.03 -0.93
CA VAL A 302 -7.79 -6.60 -0.76
C VAL A 302 -9.22 -6.29 -1.15
N TYR A 303 -9.71 -6.88 -2.24
CA TYR A 303 -11.09 -6.66 -2.70
C TYR A 303 -12.12 -7.17 -1.69
N LEU A 304 -11.81 -8.24 -0.95
CA LEU A 304 -12.62 -8.73 0.16
C LEU A 304 -12.43 -7.89 1.43
N ALA A 305 -11.18 -7.51 1.74
CA ALA A 305 -10.85 -6.83 2.98
C ALA A 305 -11.46 -5.43 3.08
N LEU A 306 -11.49 -4.68 1.97
CA LEU A 306 -11.98 -3.30 2.00
C LEU A 306 -13.47 -3.19 2.36
N PRO A 307 -14.41 -3.92 1.74
CA PRO A 307 -15.81 -3.90 2.20
C PRO A 307 -15.96 -4.31 3.66
N LEU A 308 -15.28 -5.39 4.09
CA LEU A 308 -15.34 -5.88 5.47
C LEU A 308 -14.80 -4.86 6.47
N ALA A 309 -13.82 -4.05 6.10
CA ALA A 309 -13.23 -3.00 6.93
C ALA A 309 -14.06 -1.71 6.92
N LEU A 310 -14.53 -1.27 5.75
CA LEU A 310 -15.18 0.03 5.59
C LEU A 310 -16.61 0.05 6.11
N VAL A 311 -17.34 -1.06 6.07
CA VAL A 311 -18.70 -1.14 6.63
C VAL A 311 -18.71 -0.85 8.13
N PRO A 312 -17.93 -1.54 8.99
CA PRO A 312 -17.82 -1.19 10.40
C PRO A 312 -17.33 0.24 10.65
N MET A 313 -16.40 0.75 9.82
CA MET A 313 -15.92 2.12 9.93
C MET A 313 -17.07 3.13 9.78
N VAL A 314 -17.90 2.96 8.76
CA VAL A 314 -19.03 3.87 8.50
C VAL A 314 -20.06 3.79 9.65
N LEU A 315 -20.37 2.57 10.11
CA LEU A 315 -21.31 2.35 11.22
C LEU A 315 -20.79 2.99 12.52
N LEU A 316 -19.53 2.81 12.85
CA LEU A 316 -18.93 3.41 14.04
C LEU A 316 -18.83 4.93 13.93
N ALA A 317 -18.47 5.47 12.75
CA ALA A 317 -18.44 6.92 12.54
C ALA A 317 -19.84 7.54 12.64
N ASP A 318 -20.88 6.88 12.13
CA ASP A 318 -22.27 7.33 12.29
C ASP A 318 -22.72 7.25 13.75
N ALA A 319 -22.43 6.16 14.46
CA ALA A 319 -22.71 6.02 15.87
C ALA A 319 -22.01 7.11 16.73
N GLN A 320 -20.77 7.49 16.40
CA GLN A 320 -20.09 8.62 17.04
C GLN A 320 -20.81 9.94 16.80
N ARG A 321 -21.27 10.21 15.57
CA ARG A 321 -22.05 11.42 15.23
C ARG A 321 -23.35 11.49 16.00
N ARG A 322 -24.10 10.39 16.08
CA ARG A 322 -25.38 10.33 16.84
C ARG A 322 -25.15 10.58 18.32
N ARG A 323 -24.12 10.01 18.93
CA ARG A 323 -23.78 10.24 20.35
C ARG A 323 -23.37 11.70 20.63
N ALA A 324 -22.57 12.30 19.75
CA ALA A 324 -22.21 13.70 19.87
C ALA A 324 -23.42 14.63 19.77
N ALA A 325 -24.37 14.33 18.89
CA ALA A 325 -25.63 15.08 18.78
C ALA A 325 -26.53 14.91 20.02
N ALA A 326 -26.58 13.72 20.63
CA ALA A 326 -27.37 13.45 21.82
C ALA A 326 -26.81 14.07 23.11
N SER A 327 -25.50 14.31 23.18
CA SER A 327 -24.84 14.91 24.36
C SER A 327 -24.97 16.43 24.46
N GLY A 328 -25.70 17.10 23.56
CA GLY A 328 -25.96 18.53 23.63
C GLY A 328 -24.71 19.43 23.47
N ALA A 329 -23.60 18.88 23.04
CA ALA A 329 -22.37 19.63 22.81
C ALA A 329 -22.59 20.62 21.64
N ASP A 330 -22.94 21.86 22.05
CA ASP A 330 -23.02 23.06 21.21
C ASP A 330 -23.66 22.88 19.82
N SER A 331 -25.00 22.67 19.80
CA SER A 331 -25.81 22.71 18.61
C SER A 331 -25.77 24.06 17.88
N SER A 332 -25.48 25.17 18.57
CA SER A 332 -25.48 26.51 18.01
C SER A 332 -24.34 26.79 17.00
N HIS A 333 -23.19 26.11 17.13
CA HIS A 333 -22.06 26.20 16.16
C HIS A 333 -22.00 25.06 15.15
N ILE A 334 -22.69 23.95 15.40
CA ILE A 334 -22.73 22.80 14.49
C ILE A 334 -23.78 23.02 13.38
N ASP A 335 -24.91 23.66 13.68
CA ASP A 335 -26.01 23.86 12.73
C ASP A 335 -25.79 24.98 11.71
N SER A 336 -25.00 26.00 12.03
CA SER A 336 -24.80 27.13 11.10
C SER A 336 -23.76 26.89 9.98
N THR A 337 -22.95 25.83 10.07
CA THR A 337 -21.90 25.53 9.08
C THR A 337 -21.98 24.13 8.44
N LEU A 338 -22.72 23.22 9.03
CA LEU A 338 -23.26 22.03 8.35
C LEU A 338 -24.66 22.42 7.88
N GLY A 339 -24.80 23.09 6.77
CA GLY A 339 -26.15 23.43 6.28
C GLY A 339 -27.11 22.28 6.59
N ALA A 340 -28.18 22.56 7.35
CA ALA A 340 -29.23 21.69 7.86
C ALA A 340 -28.78 20.22 7.98
N VAL A 341 -28.64 19.73 9.20
CA VAL A 341 -28.45 18.28 9.47
C VAL A 341 -29.26 17.52 8.46
N ASP A 342 -28.59 16.73 7.62
CA ASP A 342 -29.23 16.01 6.55
C ASP A 342 -30.39 15.20 7.12
N LYS A 343 -31.59 15.69 6.91
CA LYS A 343 -32.80 14.90 7.18
C LYS A 343 -32.57 13.55 6.48
N PRO A 344 -32.86 12.43 7.14
CA PRO A 344 -32.68 11.12 6.53
C PRO A 344 -33.35 11.11 5.16
N MET A 345 -32.58 10.67 4.15
CA MET A 345 -33.05 10.64 2.76
C MET A 345 -34.39 9.89 2.71
N PRO A 346 -35.44 10.46 2.09
CA PRO A 346 -36.74 9.80 1.97
C PRO A 346 -36.59 8.41 1.36
N ARG A 347 -37.47 7.47 1.73
CA ARG A 347 -37.40 6.09 1.19
C ARG A 347 -37.36 6.06 -0.34
N LEU A 348 -38.21 6.83 -1.00
CA LEU A 348 -38.25 6.94 -2.47
C LEU A 348 -36.94 7.44 -3.07
N ALA A 349 -36.30 8.43 -2.44
CA ALA A 349 -34.99 8.92 -2.92
C ALA A 349 -33.86 7.88 -2.73
N LYS A 350 -33.92 7.03 -1.71
CA LYS A 350 -32.99 5.90 -1.55
C LYS A 350 -33.19 4.85 -2.65
N ILE A 351 -34.44 4.52 -2.96
CA ILE A 351 -34.79 3.60 -4.05
C ILE A 351 -34.30 4.18 -5.40
N GLY A 352 -34.53 5.47 -5.65
CA GLY A 352 -34.07 6.14 -6.84
C GLY A 352 -32.53 6.15 -6.95
N ALA A 353 -31.82 6.39 -5.85
CA ALA A 353 -30.36 6.33 -5.82
C ALA A 353 -29.81 4.93 -6.10
N LEU A 354 -30.41 3.89 -5.51
CA LEU A 354 -30.04 2.49 -5.77
C LEU A 354 -30.33 2.09 -7.21
N GLY A 355 -31.52 2.44 -7.73
CA GLY A 355 -31.91 2.15 -9.11
C GLY A 355 -30.97 2.84 -10.11
N MET A 356 -30.61 4.10 -9.86
CA MET A 356 -29.64 4.84 -10.68
C MET A 356 -28.24 4.21 -10.63
N ALA A 357 -27.78 3.81 -9.45
CA ALA A 357 -26.48 3.15 -9.30
C ALA A 357 -26.44 1.80 -10.04
N ALA A 358 -27.49 1.00 -9.93
CA ALA A 358 -27.63 -0.28 -10.62
C ALA A 358 -27.70 -0.08 -12.15
N ALA A 359 -28.53 0.86 -12.62
CA ALA A 359 -28.63 1.19 -14.05
C ALA A 359 -27.30 1.66 -14.62
N PHE A 360 -26.56 2.48 -13.86
CA PHE A 360 -25.24 2.92 -14.29
C PHE A 360 -24.21 1.78 -14.32
N ALA A 361 -24.17 0.92 -13.30
CA ALA A 361 -23.26 -0.22 -13.28
C ALA A 361 -23.52 -1.18 -14.46
N LEU A 362 -24.80 -1.44 -14.76
CA LEU A 362 -25.20 -2.22 -15.92
C LEU A 362 -24.81 -1.53 -17.23
N ALA A 363 -25.09 -0.24 -17.35
CA ALA A 363 -24.74 0.55 -18.54
C ALA A 363 -23.22 0.57 -18.75
N ALA A 364 -22.43 0.73 -17.68
CA ALA A 364 -20.97 0.71 -17.75
C ALA A 364 -20.45 -0.65 -18.22
N ALA A 365 -21.00 -1.77 -17.71
CA ALA A 365 -20.60 -3.11 -18.13
C ALA A 365 -20.95 -3.37 -19.62
N LEU A 366 -22.16 -2.99 -20.05
CA LEU A 366 -22.60 -3.14 -21.44
C LEU A 366 -21.77 -2.31 -22.40
N VAL A 367 -21.56 -1.04 -22.09
CA VAL A 367 -20.82 -0.09 -22.96
C VAL A 367 -19.35 -0.46 -23.01
N PHE A 368 -18.77 -0.93 -21.90
CA PHE A 368 -17.37 -1.38 -21.89
C PHE A 368 -17.19 -2.65 -22.72
N GLY A 369 -18.07 -3.62 -22.57
CA GLY A 369 -18.02 -4.89 -23.31
C GLY A 369 -18.12 -4.73 -24.84
N GLY A 370 -18.87 -3.70 -25.30
CA GLY A 370 -19.02 -3.43 -26.74
C GLY A 370 -18.10 -2.33 -27.27
N GLY A 371 -17.90 -1.24 -26.52
CA GLY A 371 -17.21 -0.03 -26.98
C GLY A 371 -15.88 0.29 -26.29
N GLY A 372 -15.44 -0.55 -25.34
CA GLY A 372 -14.18 -0.39 -24.60
C GLY A 372 -14.11 0.91 -23.79
N TYR A 373 -12.88 1.34 -23.51
CA TYR A 373 -12.61 2.53 -22.66
C TYR A 373 -13.22 3.84 -23.21
N ARG A 374 -13.33 3.97 -24.53
CA ARG A 374 -13.84 5.20 -25.16
C ARG A 374 -15.34 5.31 -25.03
N GLY A 375 -16.06 4.18 -25.18
CA GLY A 375 -17.49 4.13 -24.88
C GLY A 375 -17.75 4.41 -23.40
N LEU A 376 -16.93 3.86 -22.51
CA LEU A 376 -17.02 4.10 -21.07
C LEU A 376 -16.79 5.56 -20.70
N LEU A 377 -15.85 6.26 -21.37
CA LEU A 377 -15.62 7.69 -21.18
C LEU A 377 -16.83 8.53 -21.63
N ALA A 378 -17.44 8.19 -22.77
CA ALA A 378 -18.66 8.86 -23.21
C ALA A 378 -19.82 8.67 -22.20
N LEU A 379 -19.99 7.47 -21.67
CA LEU A 379 -20.94 7.19 -20.60
C LEU A 379 -20.65 8.00 -19.32
N PHE A 380 -19.37 8.20 -18.98
CA PHE A 380 -19.00 9.05 -17.84
C PHE A 380 -19.52 10.47 -17.99
N PHE A 381 -19.36 11.10 -19.16
CA PHE A 381 -19.90 12.44 -19.40
C PHE A 381 -21.42 12.47 -19.28
N VAL A 382 -22.13 11.48 -19.82
CA VAL A 382 -23.58 11.34 -19.67
C VAL A 382 -23.97 11.36 -18.19
N MET A 383 -23.28 10.58 -17.37
CA MET A 383 -23.60 10.45 -15.94
C MET A 383 -23.19 11.67 -15.12
N VAL A 384 -22.06 12.31 -15.42
CA VAL A 384 -21.66 13.57 -14.75
C VAL A 384 -22.70 14.66 -15.02
N ILE A 385 -23.16 14.79 -16.27
CA ILE A 385 -24.20 15.75 -16.64
C ILE A 385 -25.49 15.41 -15.88
N LEU A 386 -25.93 14.15 -15.87
CA LEU A 386 -27.11 13.71 -15.13
C LEU A 386 -27.04 14.10 -13.64
N LEU A 387 -25.94 13.81 -12.98
CA LEU A 387 -25.75 14.10 -11.54
C LEU A 387 -25.66 15.59 -11.21
N THR A 388 -25.24 16.39 -12.16
CA THR A 388 -25.11 17.84 -11.99
C THR A 388 -26.36 18.63 -12.42
N MET A 389 -27.42 17.95 -12.89
CA MET A 389 -28.63 18.59 -13.32
C MET A 389 -29.29 19.46 -12.23
N PRO A 390 -29.80 20.64 -12.58
CA PRO A 390 -30.35 21.56 -11.61
C PRO A 390 -31.75 21.14 -11.12
N ALA A 391 -32.10 21.52 -9.90
CA ALA A 391 -33.40 21.26 -9.33
C ALA A 391 -34.56 21.99 -10.04
N SER A 392 -34.27 23.06 -10.77
CA SER A 392 -35.24 23.83 -11.54
C SER A 392 -35.96 23.03 -12.64
N LEU A 393 -35.34 21.95 -13.12
CA LEU A 393 -35.96 21.03 -14.10
C LEU A 393 -37.23 20.34 -13.58
N TRP A 394 -37.39 20.24 -12.28
CA TRP A 394 -38.50 19.57 -11.63
C TRP A 394 -39.65 20.49 -11.21
N LEU A 395 -39.45 21.82 -11.34
CA LEU A 395 -40.43 22.83 -10.95
C LEU A 395 -41.66 22.93 -11.87
N PRO A 396 -41.52 22.77 -13.22
CA PRO A 396 -42.69 22.89 -14.12
C PRO A 396 -43.76 21.83 -13.88
N PRO A 397 -45.04 22.15 -14.23
CA PRO A 397 -46.14 21.19 -14.15
C PRO A 397 -45.89 19.93 -14.97
N LEU A 398 -46.54 18.81 -14.57
CA LEU A 398 -46.37 17.51 -15.21
C LEU A 398 -46.56 17.55 -16.73
N ALA A 399 -47.59 18.27 -17.21
CA ALA A 399 -47.89 18.40 -18.63
C ALA A 399 -46.69 18.97 -19.40
N GLN A 400 -46.06 20.03 -18.88
CA GLN A 400 -44.89 20.64 -19.54
C GLN A 400 -43.64 19.74 -19.52
N ARG A 401 -43.47 18.94 -18.45
CA ARG A 401 -42.40 17.92 -18.36
C ARG A 401 -42.62 16.78 -19.36
N LEU A 402 -43.89 16.35 -19.54
CA LEU A 402 -44.27 15.36 -20.56
C LEU A 402 -44.00 15.91 -21.98
N THR A 403 -44.42 17.16 -22.27
CA THR A 403 -44.13 17.78 -23.54
C THR A 403 -42.63 17.87 -23.78
N ALA A 404 -41.87 18.28 -22.81
CA ALA A 404 -40.39 18.34 -22.92
C ALA A 404 -39.78 16.96 -23.15
N LEU A 405 -40.30 15.90 -22.55
CA LEU A 405 -39.85 14.53 -22.75
C LEU A 405 -40.12 14.06 -24.20
N LEU A 406 -41.34 14.26 -24.68
CA LEU A 406 -41.73 13.83 -26.03
C LEU A 406 -41.05 14.65 -27.12
N MET A 407 -41.19 16.00 -27.08
CA MET A 407 -40.59 16.88 -28.10
C MET A 407 -39.06 16.89 -28.01
N GLY A 408 -38.51 16.89 -26.81
CA GLY A 408 -37.07 16.79 -26.59
C GLY A 408 -36.50 15.48 -27.13
N GLY A 409 -37.23 14.36 -26.96
CA GLY A 409 -36.87 13.08 -27.54
C GLY A 409 -36.88 13.12 -29.08
N VAL A 410 -37.90 13.65 -29.68
CA VAL A 410 -38.01 13.81 -31.16
C VAL A 410 -36.87 14.69 -31.70
N LEU A 411 -36.63 15.85 -31.10
CA LEU A 411 -35.52 16.73 -31.51
C LEU A 411 -34.16 16.04 -31.32
N ALA A 412 -33.97 15.32 -30.27
CA ALA A 412 -32.74 14.57 -30.03
C ALA A 412 -32.55 13.43 -31.03
N LEU A 413 -33.63 12.75 -31.46
CA LEU A 413 -33.55 11.74 -32.52
C LEU A 413 -33.15 12.37 -33.86
N LEU A 414 -33.66 13.54 -34.20
CA LEU A 414 -33.25 14.27 -35.40
C LEU A 414 -31.79 14.67 -35.33
N LEU A 415 -31.34 15.24 -34.20
CA LEU A 415 -29.95 15.59 -33.98
C LEU A 415 -29.04 14.36 -33.98
N GLY A 416 -29.50 13.27 -33.37
CA GLY A 416 -28.79 11.98 -33.33
C GLY A 416 -28.66 11.38 -34.73
N GLY A 417 -29.71 11.42 -35.55
CA GLY A 417 -29.70 10.98 -36.95
C GLY A 417 -28.73 11.80 -37.79
N ALA A 418 -28.79 13.13 -37.67
CA ALA A 418 -27.82 14.01 -38.34
C ALA A 418 -26.37 13.76 -37.91
N SER A 419 -26.18 13.56 -36.61
CA SER A 419 -24.86 13.20 -36.05
C SER A 419 -24.36 11.85 -36.56
N TRP A 420 -25.26 10.86 -36.68
CA TRP A 420 -24.95 9.58 -37.28
C TRP A 420 -24.52 9.69 -38.72
N ALA A 421 -25.32 10.40 -39.55
CA ALA A 421 -25.00 10.64 -40.96
C ALA A 421 -23.64 11.35 -41.13
N LEU A 422 -23.35 12.37 -40.29
CA LEU A 422 -22.06 13.05 -40.31
C LEU A 422 -20.91 12.11 -39.89
N SER A 423 -21.12 11.24 -38.93
CA SER A 423 -20.09 10.28 -38.49
C SER A 423 -19.81 9.21 -39.54
N MET A 424 -20.75 8.86 -40.38
CA MET A 424 -20.55 7.97 -41.54
C MET A 424 -19.66 8.63 -42.59
N ALA A 425 -19.81 9.95 -42.83
CA ALA A 425 -18.97 10.70 -43.77
C ALA A 425 -17.57 11.01 -43.20
N VAL A 426 -17.51 11.34 -41.88
CA VAL A 426 -16.28 11.70 -41.17
C VAL A 426 -16.23 10.92 -39.84
N PRO A 427 -15.60 9.76 -39.80
CA PRO A 427 -15.66 8.88 -38.64
C PRO A 427 -15.20 9.52 -37.32
N LYS A 428 -14.19 10.38 -37.34
CA LYS A 428 -13.73 11.10 -36.16
C LYS A 428 -14.69 12.16 -35.64
N ALA A 429 -15.73 12.52 -36.39
CA ALA A 429 -16.77 13.44 -35.97
C ALA A 429 -17.54 12.92 -34.74
N ALA A 430 -17.60 11.60 -34.54
CA ALA A 430 -18.20 11.00 -33.35
C ALA A 430 -17.73 11.64 -32.04
N TYR A 431 -16.42 11.86 -31.88
CA TYR A 431 -15.84 12.50 -30.68
C TYR A 431 -16.19 13.95 -30.55
N VAL A 432 -16.11 14.70 -31.68
CA VAL A 432 -16.41 16.14 -31.71
C VAL A 432 -17.87 16.37 -31.34
N LEU A 433 -18.78 15.58 -31.91
CA LEU A 433 -20.22 15.63 -31.60
C LEU A 433 -20.51 15.31 -30.14
N ASN A 434 -19.87 14.27 -29.57
CA ASN A 434 -20.04 13.94 -28.15
C ASN A 434 -19.51 15.07 -27.26
N PHE A 435 -18.38 15.67 -27.62
CA PHE A 435 -17.84 16.81 -26.89
C PHE A 435 -18.75 18.04 -26.98
N ILE A 436 -19.29 18.37 -28.18
CA ILE A 436 -20.24 19.48 -28.37
C ILE A 436 -21.52 19.22 -27.56
N ALA A 437 -22.09 18.01 -27.59
CA ALA A 437 -23.27 17.68 -26.82
C ALA A 437 -23.02 17.83 -25.31
N THR A 438 -21.84 17.43 -24.84
CA THR A 438 -21.41 17.64 -23.43
C THR A 438 -21.32 19.13 -23.09
N LEU A 439 -20.70 19.94 -23.97
CA LEU A 439 -20.60 21.39 -23.77
C LEU A 439 -21.98 22.07 -23.80
N CYS A 440 -22.90 21.67 -24.69
CA CYS A 440 -24.27 22.16 -24.71
C CYS A 440 -24.98 21.90 -23.38
N CYS A 441 -24.88 20.66 -22.85
CA CYS A 441 -25.43 20.34 -21.55
C CYS A 441 -24.82 21.19 -20.42
N ALA A 442 -23.50 21.36 -20.44
CA ALA A 442 -22.79 22.16 -19.44
C ALA A 442 -23.16 23.66 -19.54
N ALA A 443 -23.24 24.19 -20.74
CA ALA A 443 -23.66 25.59 -20.97
C ALA A 443 -25.08 25.85 -20.51
N LEU A 444 -26.02 24.95 -20.81
CA LEU A 444 -27.38 25.03 -20.30
C LEU A 444 -27.42 24.98 -18.78
N ARG A 445 -26.58 24.15 -18.16
CA ARG A 445 -26.40 24.07 -16.70
C ARG A 445 -25.93 25.39 -16.11
N TRP A 446 -25.00 26.12 -16.77
CA TRP A 446 -24.46 27.39 -16.30
C TRP A 446 -25.49 28.51 -16.34
N ARG A 447 -26.47 28.42 -17.24
CA ARG A 447 -27.55 29.42 -17.42
C ARG A 447 -28.76 29.19 -16.51
N ASP A 448 -28.72 28.23 -15.60
CA ASP A 448 -29.79 27.98 -14.65
C ASP A 448 -29.95 29.16 -13.67
N GLU A 449 -31.09 29.84 -13.74
CA GLU A 449 -31.48 30.86 -12.77
C GLU A 449 -32.40 30.23 -11.72
N PRO A 450 -31.98 30.15 -10.45
CA PRO A 450 -32.81 29.58 -9.40
C PRO A 450 -34.18 30.27 -9.29
N GLY A 451 -35.23 29.45 -9.34
CA GLY A 451 -36.61 29.95 -9.07
C GLY A 451 -37.42 30.33 -10.31
N ARG A 452 -36.89 30.32 -11.50
CA ARG A 452 -37.60 30.66 -12.75
C ARG A 452 -38.10 29.44 -13.47
N GLN A 453 -39.45 29.25 -13.55
CA GLN A 453 -40.09 28.19 -14.33
C GLN A 453 -40.04 28.50 -15.82
N ARG A 454 -39.12 27.87 -16.55
CA ARG A 454 -39.00 28.05 -18.02
C ARG A 454 -39.23 26.69 -18.70
N PRO A 455 -40.41 26.42 -19.30
CA PRO A 455 -40.67 25.15 -19.99
C PRO A 455 -39.68 24.90 -21.15
N ILE A 456 -39.29 25.97 -21.84
CA ILE A 456 -38.26 25.89 -22.90
C ILE A 456 -36.93 25.40 -22.38
N TYR A 457 -36.55 25.78 -21.15
CA TYR A 457 -35.32 25.31 -20.53
C TYR A 457 -35.34 23.78 -20.30
N VAL A 458 -36.43 23.23 -19.80
CA VAL A 458 -36.60 21.78 -19.61
C VAL A 458 -36.53 21.04 -20.94
N LEU A 459 -37.17 21.62 -22.00
CA LEU A 459 -37.11 21.08 -23.35
C LEU A 459 -35.66 21.04 -23.87
N LEU A 460 -34.93 22.16 -23.78
CA LEU A 460 -33.55 22.25 -24.27
C LEU A 460 -32.61 21.31 -23.55
N VAL A 461 -32.72 21.23 -22.21
CA VAL A 461 -31.88 20.31 -21.40
C VAL A 461 -32.20 18.86 -21.74
N THR A 462 -33.48 18.51 -21.89
CA THR A 462 -33.90 17.14 -22.26
C THR A 462 -33.39 16.77 -23.65
N THR A 463 -33.52 17.69 -24.62
CA THR A 463 -33.00 17.49 -25.98
C THR A 463 -31.49 17.29 -25.98
N ALA A 464 -30.75 18.19 -25.30
CA ALA A 464 -29.29 18.12 -25.25
C ALA A 464 -28.80 16.83 -24.58
N TRP A 465 -29.47 16.40 -23.49
CA TRP A 465 -29.07 15.20 -22.78
C TRP A 465 -29.39 13.92 -23.59
N PHE A 466 -30.54 13.82 -24.25
CA PHE A 466 -30.84 12.69 -25.14
C PHE A 466 -29.93 12.69 -26.37
N TRP A 467 -29.55 13.87 -26.88
CA TRP A 467 -28.55 13.97 -27.95
C TRP A 467 -27.19 13.46 -27.47
N LEU A 468 -26.80 13.77 -26.22
CA LEU A 468 -25.57 13.24 -25.62
C LEU A 468 -25.60 11.71 -25.50
N LEU A 469 -26.76 11.11 -25.17
CA LEU A 469 -26.95 9.65 -25.22
C LEU A 469 -26.77 9.10 -26.64
N ALA A 470 -27.35 9.75 -27.64
CA ALA A 470 -27.20 9.34 -29.04
C ALA A 470 -25.72 9.38 -29.48
N THR A 471 -25.00 10.47 -29.13
CA THR A 471 -23.56 10.57 -29.47
C THR A 471 -22.70 9.56 -28.73
N MET A 472 -23.06 9.13 -27.50
CA MET A 472 -22.42 8.01 -26.81
C MET A 472 -22.57 6.71 -27.62
N VAL A 473 -23.75 6.44 -28.17
CA VAL A 473 -23.97 5.26 -29.04
C VAL A 473 -23.10 5.32 -30.29
N ILE A 474 -22.97 6.51 -30.91
CA ILE A 474 -22.12 6.71 -32.09
C ILE A 474 -20.65 6.47 -31.79
N VAL A 475 -20.16 6.93 -30.63
CA VAL A 475 -18.79 6.67 -30.18
C VAL A 475 -18.56 5.17 -29.94
N ALA A 476 -19.52 4.49 -29.33
CA ALA A 476 -19.42 3.05 -29.05
C ALA A 476 -19.47 2.22 -30.36
N ASP A 477 -20.30 2.61 -31.32
CA ASP A 477 -20.36 2.01 -32.65
C ASP A 477 -19.04 2.16 -33.41
N TYR A 478 -18.44 3.34 -33.39
CA TYR A 478 -17.18 3.62 -34.06
C TYR A 478 -16.04 2.70 -33.59
N TRP A 479 -16.05 2.30 -32.30
CA TRP A 479 -14.99 1.46 -31.73
C TRP A 479 -15.33 -0.01 -31.63
N GLY A 480 -16.59 -0.36 -31.38
CA GLY A 480 -17.05 -1.72 -31.15
C GLY A 480 -17.89 -2.29 -32.29
N GLY A 481 -18.09 -1.50 -33.36
CA GLY A 481 -18.94 -1.89 -34.47
C GLY A 481 -20.38 -2.22 -34.04
N THR A 482 -20.98 -3.21 -34.66
CA THR A 482 -22.37 -3.62 -34.37
C THR A 482 -22.59 -4.04 -32.93
N SER A 483 -21.63 -4.69 -32.29
CA SER A 483 -21.72 -5.07 -30.88
C SER A 483 -21.72 -3.83 -29.99
N GLY A 484 -20.80 -2.90 -30.19
CA GLY A 484 -20.74 -1.62 -29.47
C GLY A 484 -22.02 -0.78 -29.64
N ARG A 485 -22.58 -0.75 -30.85
CA ARG A 485 -23.87 -0.08 -31.14
C ARG A 485 -24.98 -0.63 -30.26
N TRP A 486 -25.24 -1.92 -30.29
CA TRP A 486 -26.38 -2.52 -29.59
C TRP A 486 -26.24 -2.46 -28.07
N THR A 487 -25.03 -2.68 -27.53
CA THR A 487 -24.79 -2.58 -26.10
C THR A 487 -24.94 -1.15 -25.58
N ALA A 488 -24.43 -0.16 -26.33
CA ALA A 488 -24.58 1.24 -25.97
C ALA A 488 -26.02 1.74 -26.16
N LEU A 489 -26.74 1.24 -27.16
CA LEU A 489 -28.16 1.55 -27.35
C LEU A 489 -28.99 1.04 -26.15
N ALA A 490 -28.78 -0.21 -25.74
CA ALA A 490 -29.46 -0.76 -24.56
C ALA A 490 -29.15 0.05 -23.30
N ALA A 491 -27.89 0.44 -23.09
CA ALA A 491 -27.48 1.31 -21.99
C ALA A 491 -28.13 2.70 -22.08
N GLY A 492 -28.16 3.30 -23.28
CA GLY A 492 -28.79 4.59 -23.54
C GLY A 492 -30.30 4.55 -23.25
N LEU A 493 -31.01 3.52 -23.68
CA LEU A 493 -32.44 3.34 -23.39
C LEU A 493 -32.71 3.17 -21.90
N ALA A 494 -31.87 2.40 -21.17
CA ALA A 494 -31.99 2.28 -19.72
C ALA A 494 -31.82 3.64 -19.02
N LEU A 495 -30.83 4.42 -19.42
CA LEU A 495 -30.59 5.76 -18.87
C LEU A 495 -31.69 6.77 -19.29
N ALA A 496 -32.21 6.67 -20.51
CA ALA A 496 -33.34 7.46 -20.93
C ALA A 496 -34.60 7.15 -20.08
N GLY A 497 -34.80 5.86 -19.75
CA GLY A 497 -35.86 5.43 -18.81
C GLY A 497 -35.64 6.02 -17.40
N VAL A 498 -34.41 6.04 -16.89
CA VAL A 498 -34.10 6.70 -15.61
C VAL A 498 -34.42 8.20 -15.67
N TRP A 499 -34.04 8.89 -16.75
CA TRP A 499 -34.37 10.30 -16.95
C TRP A 499 -35.87 10.53 -16.97
N ALA A 500 -36.62 9.74 -17.76
CA ALA A 500 -38.06 9.84 -17.84
C ALA A 500 -38.70 9.60 -16.47
N ALA A 501 -38.31 8.56 -15.74
CA ALA A 501 -38.81 8.26 -14.41
C ALA A 501 -38.56 9.44 -13.43
N MET A 502 -37.40 10.08 -13.50
CA MET A 502 -37.10 11.24 -12.67
C MET A 502 -37.91 12.49 -13.07
N LEU A 503 -38.11 12.71 -14.36
CA LEU A 503 -38.99 13.80 -14.83
C LEU A 503 -40.46 13.60 -14.38
N LEU A 504 -40.95 12.37 -14.40
CA LEU A 504 -42.30 12.04 -13.99
C LEU A 504 -42.44 12.08 -12.47
N GLN A 505 -41.50 11.54 -11.74
CA GLN A 505 -41.49 11.46 -10.29
C GLN A 505 -40.25 12.11 -9.68
N PRO A 506 -40.22 13.42 -9.54
CA PRO A 506 -39.05 14.15 -9.01
C PRO A 506 -38.61 13.73 -7.62
N GLN A 507 -39.51 13.09 -6.84
CA GLN A 507 -39.19 12.57 -5.51
C GLN A 507 -38.16 11.42 -5.53
N LEU A 508 -37.96 10.76 -6.67
CA LEU A 508 -36.90 9.75 -6.87
C LEU A 508 -35.51 10.38 -6.98
N TRP A 509 -35.44 11.69 -7.23
CA TRP A 509 -34.12 12.34 -7.42
C TRP A 509 -33.40 12.53 -6.09
N PRO A 510 -32.26 11.86 -5.86
CA PRO A 510 -31.59 11.89 -4.57
C PRO A 510 -31.00 13.26 -4.18
N LEU A 511 -30.79 14.13 -5.15
CA LEU A 511 -30.17 15.45 -4.97
C LEU A 511 -31.14 16.63 -5.05
N GLN A 512 -32.45 16.40 -5.14
CA GLN A 512 -33.45 17.43 -5.35
C GLN A 512 -33.38 18.56 -4.31
N LYS A 513 -33.08 18.24 -3.04
CA LYS A 513 -33.01 19.19 -1.93
C LYS A 513 -31.58 19.67 -1.59
N ALA A 514 -30.58 19.28 -2.38
CA ALA A 514 -29.21 19.70 -2.14
C ALA A 514 -28.99 21.10 -2.72
N GLY A 515 -29.18 22.14 -1.94
CA GLY A 515 -28.83 23.52 -2.26
C GLY A 515 -27.32 23.70 -2.51
N ALA A 516 -26.80 24.93 -2.47
CA ALA A 516 -25.39 25.24 -2.68
C ALA A 516 -24.43 24.42 -1.78
N ALA A 517 -24.88 23.99 -0.60
CA ALA A 517 -24.17 23.08 0.30
C ALA A 517 -24.03 21.62 -0.22
N GLY A 518 -24.73 21.24 -1.28
CA GLY A 518 -24.75 19.87 -1.81
C GLY A 518 -23.55 19.48 -2.67
N TRP A 519 -22.56 20.35 -2.89
CA TRP A 519 -21.41 20.08 -3.75
C TRP A 519 -20.60 18.84 -3.30
N ARG A 520 -20.47 18.61 -2.00
CA ARG A 520 -19.75 17.43 -1.47
C ARG A 520 -20.42 16.12 -1.86
N LYS A 521 -21.74 16.03 -1.75
CA LYS A 521 -22.51 14.85 -2.15
C LYS A 521 -22.36 14.59 -3.64
N ARG A 522 -22.43 15.64 -4.47
CA ARG A 522 -22.23 15.53 -5.91
C ARG A 522 -20.81 15.05 -6.23
N ALA A 523 -19.78 15.61 -5.59
CA ALA A 523 -18.41 15.20 -5.77
C ALA A 523 -18.19 13.72 -5.36
N LEU A 524 -18.78 13.27 -4.25
CA LEU A 524 -18.71 11.86 -3.82
C LEU A 524 -19.47 10.93 -4.78
N LEU A 525 -20.58 11.37 -5.33
CA LEU A 525 -21.31 10.59 -6.35
C LEU A 525 -20.50 10.48 -7.65
N VAL A 526 -19.91 11.55 -8.13
CA VAL A 526 -19.01 11.52 -9.29
C VAL A 526 -17.80 10.62 -9.04
N ALA A 527 -17.20 10.70 -7.85
CA ALA A 527 -16.11 9.80 -7.48
C ALA A 527 -16.55 8.33 -7.41
N GLY A 528 -17.77 8.07 -6.89
CA GLY A 528 -18.37 6.73 -6.91
C GLY A 528 -18.59 6.21 -8.33
N LEU A 529 -19.04 7.06 -9.25
CA LEU A 529 -19.15 6.70 -10.67
C LEU A 529 -17.79 6.36 -11.29
N LEU A 530 -16.77 7.18 -11.03
CA LEU A 530 -15.40 6.90 -11.48
C LEU A 530 -14.91 5.56 -10.94
N LEU A 531 -15.19 5.27 -9.68
CA LEU A 531 -14.82 3.99 -9.06
C LEU A 531 -15.53 2.82 -9.73
N VAL A 532 -16.84 2.92 -9.99
CA VAL A 532 -17.59 1.87 -10.70
C VAL A 532 -17.02 1.65 -12.10
N MET A 533 -16.70 2.74 -12.82
CA MET A 533 -16.08 2.65 -14.15
C MET A 533 -14.70 1.98 -14.08
N ALA A 534 -13.88 2.35 -13.09
CA ALA A 534 -12.57 1.75 -12.90
C ALA A 534 -12.69 0.24 -12.59
N ILE A 535 -13.64 -0.15 -11.73
CA ILE A 535 -13.93 -1.57 -11.44
C ILE A 535 -14.34 -2.31 -12.72
N VAL A 536 -15.26 -1.75 -13.50
CA VAL A 536 -15.71 -2.36 -14.76
C VAL A 536 -14.56 -2.48 -15.76
N ALA A 537 -13.72 -1.44 -15.88
CA ALA A 537 -12.56 -1.45 -16.77
C ALA A 537 -11.54 -2.53 -16.38
N VAL A 538 -11.25 -2.65 -15.09
CA VAL A 538 -10.28 -3.65 -14.58
C VAL A 538 -10.85 -5.07 -14.70
N LEU A 539 -12.10 -5.29 -14.31
CA LEU A 539 -12.73 -6.62 -14.37
C LEU A 539 -13.01 -7.06 -15.82
N GLY A 540 -13.40 -6.13 -16.68
CA GLY A 540 -13.76 -6.41 -18.07
C GLY A 540 -12.56 -6.43 -19.03
N GLY A 541 -11.53 -5.61 -18.78
CA GLY A 541 -10.34 -5.47 -19.62
C GLY A 541 -9.18 -6.39 -19.25
N GLY A 542 -9.22 -7.04 -18.08
CA GLY A 542 -8.13 -7.84 -17.54
C GLY A 542 -8.32 -9.35 -17.75
N SER A 543 -7.61 -9.96 -18.72
CA SER A 543 -7.50 -11.42 -18.82
C SER A 543 -6.88 -12.01 -17.55
N TYR A 544 -5.83 -11.39 -17.04
CA TYR A 544 -5.13 -11.82 -15.84
C TYR A 544 -6.04 -11.95 -14.59
N LEU A 545 -6.88 -10.96 -14.32
CA LEU A 545 -7.79 -11.05 -13.17
C LEU A 545 -8.87 -12.11 -13.38
N ARG A 546 -9.35 -12.27 -14.61
CA ARG A 546 -10.35 -13.31 -14.97
C ARG A 546 -9.78 -14.69 -14.71
N ASP A 547 -8.55 -14.98 -15.15
CA ASP A 547 -7.87 -16.24 -14.94
C ASP A 547 -7.63 -16.51 -13.44
N ARG A 548 -7.25 -15.49 -12.68
CA ARG A 548 -7.13 -15.60 -11.22
C ARG A 548 -8.44 -15.89 -10.51
N VAL A 549 -9.55 -15.35 -11.00
CA VAL A 549 -10.88 -15.67 -10.46
C VAL A 549 -11.32 -17.06 -10.88
N ALA A 550 -11.03 -17.50 -12.08
CA ALA A 550 -11.36 -18.86 -12.55
C ALA A 550 -10.63 -19.94 -11.74
N ASN A 551 -9.37 -19.72 -11.39
CA ASN A 551 -8.50 -20.69 -10.70
C ASN A 551 -8.58 -20.61 -9.16
N TRP A 552 -9.62 -19.99 -8.57
CA TRP A 552 -9.72 -19.79 -7.13
C TRP A 552 -9.72 -21.09 -6.30
N LYS A 553 -10.28 -22.18 -6.83
CA LYS A 553 -10.35 -23.49 -6.15
C LYS A 553 -8.96 -24.13 -6.07
N GLU A 554 -8.23 -24.12 -7.17
CA GLU A 554 -6.87 -24.67 -7.27
C GLU A 554 -5.91 -23.91 -6.37
N ASP A 555 -5.92 -22.58 -6.43
CA ASP A 555 -5.16 -21.71 -5.52
C ASP A 555 -5.51 -21.97 -4.04
N GLY A 556 -6.79 -22.23 -3.75
CA GLY A 556 -7.25 -22.56 -2.40
C GLY A 556 -6.71 -23.90 -1.90
N GLN A 557 -6.75 -24.93 -2.75
CA GLN A 557 -6.20 -26.26 -2.44
C GLN A 557 -4.69 -26.21 -2.23
N THR A 558 -3.96 -25.55 -3.11
CA THR A 558 -2.50 -25.34 -2.99
C THR A 558 -2.15 -24.67 -1.67
N ARG A 559 -2.91 -23.65 -1.25
CA ARG A 559 -2.70 -22.99 0.04
C ARG A 559 -2.98 -23.91 1.23
N LEU A 560 -4.08 -24.66 1.19
CA LEU A 560 -4.41 -25.61 2.27
C LEU A 560 -3.36 -26.70 2.42
N THR A 561 -2.85 -27.23 1.31
CA THR A 561 -1.74 -28.19 1.33
C THR A 561 -0.50 -27.55 1.93
N HIS A 562 -0.11 -26.37 1.44
CA HIS A 562 1.04 -25.64 1.96
C HIS A 562 0.93 -25.31 3.46
N TRP A 563 -0.25 -24.93 3.95
CA TRP A 563 -0.48 -24.69 5.37
C TRP A 563 -0.35 -25.97 6.19
N ARG A 564 -0.86 -27.09 5.67
CA ARG A 564 -0.71 -28.41 6.32
C ARG A 564 0.75 -28.81 6.38
N ASP A 565 1.47 -28.72 5.27
CA ASP A 565 2.89 -29.05 5.19
C ASP A 565 3.71 -28.17 6.14
N GLY A 566 3.42 -26.85 6.17
CA GLY A 566 4.05 -25.93 7.11
C GLY A 566 3.80 -26.28 8.60
N LEU A 567 2.59 -26.71 8.94
CA LEU A 567 2.27 -27.12 10.31
C LEU A 567 2.87 -28.49 10.68
N HIS A 568 3.09 -29.38 9.71
CA HIS A 568 3.78 -30.65 9.93
C HIS A 568 5.25 -30.48 10.31
N LEU A 569 5.85 -29.31 10.07
CA LEU A 569 7.19 -28.96 10.53
C LEU A 569 7.26 -28.68 12.05
N LEU A 570 6.12 -28.62 12.73
CA LEU A 570 6.06 -28.54 14.20
C LEU A 570 6.06 -29.95 14.79
N HIS A 571 7.10 -30.27 15.56
CA HIS A 571 7.29 -31.58 16.17
C HIS A 571 6.99 -31.56 17.67
N GLY A 572 6.15 -32.48 18.11
CA GLY A 572 5.82 -32.65 19.55
C GLY A 572 4.96 -31.50 20.13
N GLY A 573 4.42 -31.74 21.33
CA GLY A 573 3.51 -30.81 22.01
C GLY A 573 4.16 -29.48 22.43
N GLU A 574 5.48 -29.51 22.70
CA GLU A 574 6.21 -28.30 23.08
C GLU A 574 6.24 -27.26 21.93
N GLN A 575 6.56 -27.66 20.72
CA GLN A 575 6.60 -26.73 19.59
C GLN A 575 5.20 -26.22 19.23
N TRP A 576 4.15 -27.02 19.39
CA TRP A 576 2.78 -26.56 19.25
C TRP A 576 2.40 -25.51 20.31
N LEU A 577 2.87 -25.67 21.55
CA LEU A 577 2.57 -24.74 22.63
C LEU A 577 3.39 -23.46 22.57
N LEU A 578 4.70 -23.56 22.30
CA LEU A 578 5.69 -22.48 22.43
C LEU A 578 6.19 -21.94 21.09
N GLY A 579 5.92 -22.63 19.99
CA GLY A 579 6.44 -22.31 18.65
C GLY A 579 7.86 -22.83 18.41
N LYS A 580 8.27 -22.84 17.16
CA LYS A 580 9.62 -23.24 16.74
C LYS A 580 10.64 -22.08 16.91
N GLY A 581 10.15 -20.85 17.03
CA GLY A 581 10.94 -19.63 17.16
C GLY A 581 10.70 -18.64 16.03
N ALA A 582 10.88 -17.36 16.33
CA ALA A 582 10.68 -16.28 15.38
C ALA A 582 11.58 -16.44 14.14
N GLY A 583 11.03 -16.22 12.95
CA GLY A 583 11.77 -16.25 11.69
C GLY A 583 12.28 -17.63 11.25
N ARG A 584 11.79 -18.75 11.87
CA ARG A 584 12.31 -20.10 11.59
C ARG A 584 11.57 -20.85 10.50
N PHE A 585 10.44 -20.33 10.00
CA PHE A 585 9.69 -21.00 8.95
C PHE A 585 10.53 -21.26 7.70
N VAL A 586 11.24 -20.24 7.21
CA VAL A 586 12.03 -20.32 5.97
C VAL A 586 13.06 -21.44 6.03
N SER A 587 13.88 -21.48 7.08
CA SER A 587 14.91 -22.49 7.23
C SER A 587 14.32 -23.89 7.51
N SER A 588 13.26 -23.98 8.31
CA SER A 588 12.59 -25.26 8.54
C SER A 588 12.00 -25.83 7.25
N ASN A 589 11.34 -24.99 6.45
CA ASN A 589 10.80 -25.42 5.15
C ASN A 589 11.91 -25.81 4.16
N LEU A 590 13.06 -25.09 4.20
CA LEU A 590 14.20 -25.38 3.33
C LEU A 590 14.87 -26.73 3.66
N TYR A 591 14.99 -27.08 4.96
CA TYR A 591 15.74 -28.28 5.37
C TYR A 591 14.87 -29.49 5.65
N GLU A 592 13.65 -29.29 6.16
CA GLU A 592 12.73 -30.33 6.62
C GLU A 592 11.48 -30.45 5.73
N GLY A 593 11.21 -29.41 4.90
CA GLY A 593 10.06 -29.39 4.01
C GLY A 593 10.17 -30.36 2.84
N PRO A 594 9.07 -30.48 2.06
CA PRO A 594 9.07 -31.33 0.85
C PRO A 594 10.20 -30.94 -0.12
N ALA A 595 10.74 -31.93 -0.84
CA ALA A 595 11.88 -31.71 -1.73
C ALA A 595 11.61 -30.65 -2.82
N ASP A 596 10.38 -30.55 -3.29
CA ASP A 596 9.93 -29.56 -4.27
C ASP A 596 9.82 -28.12 -3.72
N SER A 597 9.91 -27.96 -2.39
CA SER A 597 10.01 -26.64 -1.72
C SER A 597 11.46 -26.23 -1.42
N GLN A 598 12.45 -27.07 -1.68
CA GLN A 598 13.85 -26.83 -1.33
C GLN A 598 14.56 -26.10 -2.48
N ILE A 599 14.52 -24.80 -2.47
CA ILE A 599 14.94 -23.90 -3.57
C ILE A 599 16.43 -23.60 -3.63
N GLY A 600 17.21 -23.95 -2.63
CA GLY A 600 18.65 -23.65 -2.51
C GLY A 600 18.99 -22.71 -1.37
N ASP A 601 20.26 -22.45 -1.18
CA ASP A 601 20.79 -21.67 -0.05
C ASP A 601 22.15 -21.05 -0.38
N TYR A 602 22.58 -20.09 0.41
CA TYR A 602 23.97 -19.63 0.47
C TYR A 602 24.47 -19.60 1.91
N ARG A 603 25.78 -19.78 2.09
CA ARG A 603 26.45 -19.61 3.38
C ARG A 603 27.78 -18.87 3.18
N LEU A 604 27.97 -17.81 3.96
CA LEU A 604 29.28 -17.21 4.09
C LEU A 604 30.14 -18.12 5.00
N ARG A 605 31.30 -18.50 4.52
CA ARG A 605 32.25 -19.35 5.24
C ARG A 605 33.64 -18.76 5.15
N THR A 606 34.48 -19.11 6.07
CA THR A 606 35.87 -18.72 6.07
C THR A 606 36.72 -20.00 6.05
N ASP A 607 37.65 -20.05 5.13
CA ASP A 607 38.74 -21.03 5.12
C ASP A 607 39.93 -20.42 5.85
N GLU A 608 41.03 -21.17 6.05
CA GLU A 608 42.20 -20.69 6.76
C GLU A 608 42.78 -19.38 6.16
N THR A 609 42.49 -19.09 4.91
CA THR A 609 43.06 -17.96 4.16
C THR A 609 42.07 -16.97 3.56
N GLU A 610 40.83 -17.38 3.26
CA GLU A 610 39.90 -16.53 2.53
C GLU A 610 38.43 -16.72 2.97
N ALA A 611 37.66 -15.64 2.94
CA ALA A 611 36.19 -15.72 3.04
C ALA A 611 35.61 -16.18 1.69
N PHE A 612 34.59 -17.00 1.69
CA PHE A 612 33.92 -17.45 0.48
C PHE A 612 32.44 -17.69 0.70
N VAL A 613 31.66 -17.62 -0.35
CA VAL A 613 30.25 -17.95 -0.35
C VAL A 613 30.08 -19.39 -0.89
N ALA A 614 29.51 -20.26 -0.06
CA ALA A 614 29.06 -21.55 -0.46
C ALA A 614 27.61 -21.43 -0.98
N LEU A 615 27.44 -21.52 -2.29
CA LEU A 615 26.14 -21.50 -2.97
C LEU A 615 25.65 -22.93 -3.16
N THR A 616 24.39 -23.23 -2.81
CA THR A 616 23.79 -24.55 -2.93
C THR A 616 22.56 -24.49 -3.84
N GLY A 617 22.48 -25.38 -4.81
CA GLY A 617 21.34 -25.51 -5.71
C GLY A 617 20.12 -26.14 -5.04
N GLY A 618 18.94 -25.81 -5.55
CA GLY A 618 17.67 -26.40 -5.10
C GLY A 618 17.60 -27.91 -5.30
N LYS A 619 16.73 -28.56 -4.55
CA LYS A 619 16.42 -29.99 -4.72
C LYS A 619 15.16 -30.23 -5.53
N HIS A 620 14.43 -29.19 -5.91
CA HIS A 620 13.24 -29.28 -6.74
C HIS A 620 13.57 -29.56 -8.21
N MET A 621 12.59 -29.97 -8.98
CA MET A 621 12.74 -30.17 -10.42
C MET A 621 12.75 -28.82 -11.15
N LEU A 622 13.68 -28.63 -12.07
CA LEU A 622 13.74 -27.47 -12.96
C LEU A 622 12.41 -27.25 -13.68
N GLY A 623 12.01 -25.97 -13.79
CA GLY A 623 10.79 -25.55 -14.45
C GLY A 623 9.51 -25.55 -13.59
N ARG A 624 9.55 -26.05 -12.35
CA ARG A 624 8.42 -26.04 -11.41
C ARG A 624 8.63 -25.20 -10.17
N GLY A 625 9.79 -24.67 -9.98
CA GLY A 625 10.13 -23.91 -8.79
C GLY A 625 11.03 -22.77 -9.12
N GLU A 626 11.30 -22.06 -8.12
CA GLU A 626 12.11 -20.88 -8.13
C GLU A 626 13.58 -21.25 -7.95
N GLN A 627 14.44 -20.63 -8.74
CA GLN A 627 15.86 -20.71 -8.46
C GLN A 627 16.24 -19.71 -7.37
N PHE A 628 16.95 -20.19 -6.36
CA PHE A 628 17.64 -19.34 -5.41
C PHE A 628 18.74 -18.57 -6.14
N ARG A 629 18.71 -17.25 -6.09
CA ARG A 629 19.67 -16.37 -6.72
C ARG A 629 20.37 -15.50 -5.70
N LEU A 630 21.68 -15.50 -5.70
CA LEU A 630 22.45 -14.48 -5.01
C LEU A 630 22.69 -13.32 -5.96
N SER A 631 22.23 -12.13 -5.60
CA SER A 631 22.11 -11.00 -6.50
C SER A 631 22.82 -9.75 -5.97
N GLN A 632 23.25 -8.89 -6.90
CA GLN A 632 23.74 -7.56 -6.60
C GLN A 632 23.16 -6.56 -7.59
N ARG A 633 22.72 -5.41 -7.09
CA ARG A 633 22.35 -4.28 -7.94
C ARG A 633 23.63 -3.62 -8.47
N ILE A 634 23.72 -3.47 -9.78
CA ILE A 634 24.88 -2.94 -10.48
C ILE A 634 24.52 -1.69 -11.29
N ALA A 635 25.52 -0.90 -11.63
CA ALA A 635 25.39 0.11 -12.67
C ALA A 635 25.10 -0.56 -14.01
N ALA A 636 24.36 0.10 -14.90
CA ALA A 636 24.11 -0.43 -16.23
C ALA A 636 25.45 -0.62 -16.97
N PRO A 637 25.73 -1.83 -17.50
CA PRO A 637 26.94 -2.08 -18.27
C PRO A 637 26.93 -1.30 -19.59
N ALA A 638 28.10 -0.96 -20.09
CA ALA A 638 28.21 -0.49 -21.47
C ALA A 638 27.76 -1.63 -22.43
N PRO A 639 27.04 -1.29 -23.51
CA PRO A 639 26.63 -2.30 -24.48
C PRO A 639 27.82 -3.08 -25.04
N GLY A 640 27.68 -4.40 -25.13
CA GLY A 640 28.75 -5.25 -25.62
C GLY A 640 29.01 -6.46 -24.70
N PRO A 641 30.12 -7.18 -24.93
CA PRO A 641 30.46 -8.35 -24.12
C PRO A 641 30.87 -7.96 -22.70
N VAL A 642 30.42 -8.75 -21.73
CA VAL A 642 30.78 -8.59 -20.31
C VAL A 642 31.66 -9.78 -19.90
N THR A 643 32.81 -9.50 -19.31
CA THR A 643 33.74 -10.51 -18.85
C THR A 643 33.61 -10.72 -17.35
N ILE A 644 33.39 -11.97 -16.93
CA ILE A 644 33.30 -12.40 -15.54
C ILE A 644 34.53 -13.24 -15.21
N THR A 645 35.27 -12.86 -14.19
CA THR A 645 36.35 -13.67 -13.63
C THR A 645 35.87 -14.25 -12.32
N LEU A 646 35.88 -15.58 -12.23
CA LEU A 646 35.32 -16.35 -11.11
C LEU A 646 36.41 -17.24 -10.51
N VAL A 647 36.63 -17.11 -9.21
CA VAL A 647 37.46 -18.05 -8.44
C VAL A 647 36.53 -18.94 -7.65
N SER A 648 36.45 -20.21 -8.04
CA SER A 648 35.50 -21.15 -7.49
C SER A 648 36.06 -22.55 -7.30
N ARG A 649 35.38 -23.38 -6.50
CA ARG A 649 35.63 -24.81 -6.37
C ARG A 649 34.30 -25.56 -6.26
N THR A 650 34.24 -26.77 -6.76
CA THR A 650 33.10 -27.66 -6.66
C THR A 650 33.56 -29.09 -6.47
N ALA A 651 32.77 -29.90 -5.73
CA ALA A 651 33.07 -31.32 -5.54
C ALA A 651 32.51 -32.22 -6.66
N ALA A 652 31.55 -31.73 -7.43
CA ALA A 652 30.92 -32.43 -8.54
C ALA A 652 30.60 -31.45 -9.67
N ASP A 653 30.27 -31.92 -10.83
CA ASP A 653 29.86 -31.09 -11.96
C ASP A 653 28.65 -30.23 -11.54
N ALA A 654 28.71 -28.93 -11.80
CA ALA A 654 27.67 -27.99 -11.44
C ALA A 654 27.48 -26.92 -12.53
N ASN A 655 26.25 -26.75 -12.97
CA ASN A 655 25.86 -25.66 -13.88
C ASN A 655 25.61 -24.40 -13.05
N LEU A 656 26.46 -23.38 -13.24
CA LEU A 656 26.30 -22.07 -12.62
C LEU A 656 25.63 -21.13 -13.60
N VAL A 657 24.46 -20.61 -13.24
CA VAL A 657 23.75 -19.61 -14.03
C VAL A 657 24.22 -18.23 -13.60
N LEU A 658 24.84 -17.50 -14.52
CA LEU A 658 25.26 -16.10 -14.34
C LEU A 658 24.37 -15.24 -15.24
N GLN A 659 23.69 -14.25 -14.65
CA GLN A 659 22.68 -13.50 -15.37
C GLN A 659 22.74 -11.99 -15.03
N ILE A 660 22.62 -11.16 -16.05
CA ILE A 660 22.37 -9.72 -15.91
C ILE A 660 20.96 -9.47 -16.39
N CYS A 661 20.11 -8.92 -15.51
CA CYS A 661 18.73 -8.56 -15.83
C CYS A 661 18.44 -7.09 -15.58
N GLU A 662 17.75 -6.48 -16.53
CA GLU A 662 17.02 -5.25 -16.29
C GLU A 662 15.66 -5.59 -15.66
N LYS A 663 15.28 -4.88 -14.61
CA LYS A 663 14.04 -5.14 -13.88
C LYS A 663 13.13 -3.93 -13.85
N ASN A 664 11.84 -4.19 -14.11
CA ASN A 664 10.74 -3.28 -13.80
C ASN A 664 10.37 -3.47 -12.32
N LEU A 665 11.06 -2.80 -11.42
CA LEU A 665 11.07 -3.07 -9.98
C LEU A 665 11.52 -4.52 -9.68
N ILE A 666 10.57 -5.41 -9.36
CA ILE A 666 10.87 -6.82 -9.08
C ILE A 666 10.79 -7.72 -10.32
N TYR A 667 10.08 -7.28 -11.35
CA TYR A 667 9.84 -8.12 -12.53
C TYR A 667 11.00 -8.03 -13.53
N PRO A 668 11.58 -9.16 -13.92
CA PRO A 668 12.59 -9.17 -14.97
C PRO A 668 11.96 -8.74 -16.30
N ASP A 669 12.68 -7.90 -17.05
CA ASP A 669 12.28 -7.46 -18.39
C ASP A 669 13.23 -8.03 -19.44
N ARG A 670 14.45 -7.50 -19.51
CA ARG A 670 15.48 -8.00 -20.43
C ARG A 670 16.61 -8.63 -19.64
N CYS A 671 16.91 -9.89 -19.96
CA CYS A 671 17.97 -10.65 -19.30
C CYS A 671 18.97 -11.21 -20.34
N SER A 672 20.25 -11.19 -19.97
CA SER A 672 21.33 -11.90 -20.67
C SER A 672 21.96 -12.89 -19.70
N SER A 673 22.09 -14.16 -20.09
CA SER A 673 22.62 -15.22 -19.22
C SER A 673 23.69 -16.04 -19.89
N VAL A 674 24.51 -16.69 -19.10
CA VAL A 674 25.47 -17.72 -19.49
C VAL A 674 25.49 -18.80 -18.40
N GLU A 675 25.64 -20.06 -18.81
CA GLU A 675 25.53 -21.22 -17.93
C GLU A 675 26.80 -22.08 -18.04
N PRO A 676 27.94 -21.65 -17.46
CA PRO A 676 29.15 -22.43 -17.47
C PRO A 676 29.00 -23.71 -16.62
N LEU A 677 29.45 -24.83 -17.16
CA LEU A 677 29.64 -26.06 -16.42
C LEU A 677 30.96 -26.01 -15.67
N LEU A 678 30.88 -25.93 -14.34
CA LEU A 678 32.03 -26.00 -13.45
C LEU A 678 32.32 -27.46 -13.15
N LYS A 679 33.57 -27.88 -13.34
CA LYS A 679 34.06 -29.24 -13.08
C LYS A 679 34.99 -29.24 -11.86
N PRO A 680 34.99 -30.32 -11.08
CA PRO A 680 35.94 -30.44 -9.97
C PRO A 680 37.37 -30.50 -10.51
N VAL A 681 38.27 -29.67 -9.94
CA VAL A 681 39.70 -29.74 -10.21
C VAL A 681 40.38 -30.31 -8.96
N ARG A 682 41.19 -31.33 -9.15
CA ARG A 682 41.94 -31.96 -8.07
C ARG A 682 43.41 -31.65 -8.23
N ALA A 683 44.11 -31.44 -7.14
CA ALA A 683 45.54 -31.34 -7.17
C ALA A 683 46.16 -32.74 -7.45
N GLU A 684 47.19 -32.80 -8.25
CA GLU A 684 47.90 -34.06 -8.52
C GLU A 684 48.32 -34.75 -7.23
N GLY A 685 47.91 -36.01 -7.02
CA GLY A 685 48.26 -36.83 -5.88
C GLY A 685 47.28 -36.80 -4.70
N GLN A 686 46.14 -36.09 -4.77
CA GLN A 686 45.14 -36.13 -3.72
C GLN A 686 44.16 -37.30 -3.87
N PRO A 687 43.71 -37.95 -2.77
CA PRO A 687 42.73 -39.06 -2.81
C PRO A 687 41.38 -38.55 -3.34
N GLU A 688 40.58 -39.49 -3.88
CA GLU A 688 39.26 -39.14 -4.46
C GLU A 688 38.28 -38.44 -3.52
N THR A 689 38.50 -38.53 -2.22
CA THR A 689 37.73 -37.88 -1.14
C THR A 689 38.27 -36.51 -0.71
N GLY A 690 39.37 -36.00 -1.35
CA GLY A 690 39.98 -34.71 -1.01
C GLY A 690 39.19 -33.50 -1.44
N ALA A 691 39.39 -32.37 -0.76
CA ALA A 691 38.75 -31.10 -1.12
C ALA A 691 39.22 -30.64 -2.51
N SER A 692 38.29 -30.19 -3.37
CA SER A 692 38.59 -29.66 -4.68
C SER A 692 39.46 -28.39 -4.59
N ALA A 693 40.38 -28.21 -5.51
CA ALA A 693 41.25 -27.04 -5.58
C ALA A 693 40.48 -25.81 -6.11
N TRP A 694 40.86 -24.63 -5.70
CA TRP A 694 40.37 -23.39 -6.26
C TRP A 694 40.80 -23.25 -7.73
N GLN A 695 39.85 -22.90 -8.59
CA GLN A 695 40.13 -22.63 -10.01
C GLN A 695 39.65 -21.25 -10.40
N THR A 696 40.43 -20.61 -11.27
CA THR A 696 40.06 -19.33 -11.87
C THR A 696 39.51 -19.56 -13.26
N SER A 697 38.23 -19.17 -13.47
CA SER A 697 37.53 -19.27 -14.76
C SER A 697 37.26 -17.87 -15.30
N LYS A 698 37.54 -17.66 -16.58
CA LYS A 698 37.17 -16.44 -17.31
C LYS A 698 35.98 -16.76 -18.24
N ILE A 699 34.84 -16.14 -17.96
CA ILE A 699 33.56 -16.42 -18.62
C ILE A 699 33.12 -15.14 -19.35
N THR A 700 32.71 -15.24 -20.58
CA THR A 700 32.20 -14.11 -21.35
C THR A 700 30.70 -14.25 -21.52
N LEU A 701 29.97 -13.31 -20.96
CA LEU A 701 28.57 -13.10 -21.27
C LEU A 701 28.48 -12.36 -22.62
N GLY A 702 27.68 -12.87 -23.54
CA GLY A 702 27.57 -12.31 -24.89
C GLY A 702 27.20 -10.83 -24.93
N ALA A 703 26.86 -10.31 -26.08
CA ALA A 703 26.53 -8.88 -26.21
C ALA A 703 25.32 -8.50 -25.33
N VAL A 704 25.59 -7.77 -24.25
CA VAL A 704 24.54 -7.19 -23.39
C VAL A 704 24.02 -5.92 -24.08
N PRO A 705 22.70 -5.77 -24.26
CA PRO A 705 22.12 -4.57 -24.85
C PRO A 705 22.25 -3.35 -23.91
N ALA A 706 21.91 -2.17 -24.40
CA ALA A 706 21.76 -1.00 -23.54
C ALA A 706 20.64 -1.25 -22.52
N LEU A 707 20.97 -1.14 -21.23
CA LEU A 707 20.08 -1.37 -20.09
C LEU A 707 19.97 -0.08 -19.27
N GLY A 708 19.00 -0.02 -18.35
CA GLY A 708 18.86 1.02 -17.32
C GLY A 708 17.61 1.88 -17.44
N GLY A 709 16.87 1.77 -18.54
CA GLY A 709 15.64 2.56 -18.75
C GLY A 709 15.88 4.06 -18.89
N ASP A 710 14.82 4.84 -18.87
CA ASP A 710 14.85 6.30 -18.91
C ASP A 710 14.94 6.91 -17.51
N TRP A 711 15.34 8.19 -17.42
CA TRP A 711 15.49 8.90 -16.15
C TRP A 711 14.20 8.97 -15.31
N TRP A 712 13.04 9.00 -15.96
CA TRP A 712 11.72 9.02 -15.30
C TRP A 712 11.13 7.62 -15.07
N ALA A 713 11.63 6.62 -15.77
CA ALA A 713 11.28 5.22 -15.70
C ALA A 713 12.55 4.36 -15.58
N PRO A 714 13.36 4.57 -14.52
CA PRO A 714 14.62 3.85 -14.35
C PRO A 714 14.33 2.37 -14.13
N ARG A 715 15.05 1.54 -14.86
CA ARG A 715 15.03 0.09 -14.71
C ARG A 715 16.28 -0.34 -13.99
N PHE A 716 16.09 -1.06 -12.92
CA PHE A 716 17.21 -1.51 -12.11
C PHE A 716 17.94 -2.65 -12.79
N VAL A 717 19.25 -2.54 -12.91
CA VAL A 717 20.09 -3.61 -13.44
C VAL A 717 20.64 -4.42 -12.28
N THR A 718 20.43 -5.74 -12.34
CA THR A 718 20.92 -6.68 -11.34
C THR A 718 21.76 -7.76 -11.98
N PHE A 719 22.88 -8.05 -11.38
CA PHE A 719 23.62 -9.29 -11.61
C PHE A 719 23.14 -10.35 -10.63
N SER A 720 23.05 -11.59 -11.06
CA SER A 720 22.68 -12.71 -10.20
C SER A 720 23.42 -13.98 -10.57
N MET A 721 23.66 -14.82 -9.56
CA MET A 721 24.19 -16.19 -9.71
C MET A 721 23.24 -17.17 -9.03
N ALA A 722 23.05 -18.31 -9.71
CA ALA A 722 22.23 -19.43 -9.23
C ALA A 722 22.83 -20.75 -9.67
N LEU A 723 22.50 -21.83 -8.98
CA LEU A 723 22.89 -23.18 -9.39
C LEU A 723 21.69 -23.91 -10.00
N ASP A 724 21.84 -24.34 -11.22
CA ASP A 724 20.82 -25.12 -11.94
C ASP A 724 20.94 -26.63 -11.69
N THR A 725 22.10 -27.10 -11.26
CA THR A 725 22.32 -28.50 -10.92
C THR A 725 21.73 -28.81 -9.54
N ARG A 726 20.81 -29.78 -9.52
CA ARG A 726 20.06 -30.18 -8.32
C ARG A 726 20.97 -30.59 -7.18
N GLY A 727 20.84 -29.89 -6.04
CA GLY A 727 21.59 -30.19 -4.83
C GLY A 727 23.09 -30.00 -4.92
N ALA A 728 23.61 -29.46 -6.03
CA ALA A 728 25.03 -29.17 -6.18
C ALA A 728 25.43 -28.02 -5.26
N ARG A 729 26.71 -28.00 -4.92
CA ARG A 729 27.35 -26.92 -4.16
C ARG A 729 28.56 -26.41 -4.90
N VAL A 730 28.65 -25.08 -4.97
CA VAL A 730 29.82 -24.35 -5.48
C VAL A 730 30.28 -23.36 -4.43
N ASP A 731 31.54 -23.41 -4.07
CA ASP A 731 32.18 -22.42 -3.22
C ASP A 731 32.79 -21.35 -4.13
N ILE A 732 32.55 -20.08 -3.84
CA ILE A 732 32.99 -18.90 -4.62
C ILE A 732 33.81 -18.01 -3.68
N ALA A 733 35.11 -17.93 -3.90
CA ALA A 733 36.00 -17.07 -3.13
C ALA A 733 36.05 -15.64 -3.69
N ARG A 734 35.98 -15.51 -5.02
CA ARG A 734 36.04 -14.19 -5.66
C ARG A 734 35.27 -14.18 -6.96
N ILE A 735 34.59 -13.07 -7.20
CA ILE A 735 33.95 -12.79 -8.48
C ILE A 735 34.19 -11.31 -8.87
N ALA A 736 34.62 -11.11 -10.10
CA ALA A 736 34.80 -9.78 -10.69
C ALA A 736 34.08 -9.72 -12.02
N MET A 737 33.49 -8.60 -12.39
CA MET A 737 32.74 -8.44 -13.61
C MET A 737 33.10 -7.10 -14.27
N GLN A 738 33.60 -7.14 -15.49
CA GLN A 738 33.97 -5.98 -16.28
C GLN A 738 33.11 -5.88 -17.53
N ASP A 739 32.63 -4.67 -17.83
CA ASP A 739 31.94 -4.41 -19.09
C ASP A 739 32.88 -4.23 -20.28
N SER A 740 32.31 -3.95 -21.46
CA SER A 740 33.05 -3.75 -22.70
C SER A 740 34.06 -2.59 -22.65
N GLN A 741 33.91 -1.66 -21.67
CA GLN A 741 34.83 -0.52 -21.44
C GLN A 741 35.81 -0.81 -20.31
N GLY A 742 35.88 -2.00 -19.78
CA GLY A 742 36.75 -2.38 -18.67
C GLY A 742 36.33 -1.86 -17.28
N ARG A 743 35.12 -1.28 -17.14
CA ARG A 743 34.62 -0.83 -15.82
C ARG A 743 34.26 -2.03 -14.96
N GLN A 744 34.75 -2.05 -13.73
CA GLN A 744 34.32 -3.01 -12.71
C GLN A 744 32.89 -2.70 -12.27
N LEU A 745 31.97 -3.67 -12.38
CA LEU A 745 30.56 -3.51 -12.08
C LEU A 745 30.17 -4.05 -10.71
N LEU A 746 30.87 -5.07 -10.20
CA LEU A 746 30.58 -5.67 -8.90
C LEU A 746 31.37 -5.00 -7.79
N ALA A 747 30.71 -4.78 -6.66
CA ALA A 747 31.33 -4.37 -5.42
C ALA A 747 31.37 -5.57 -4.46
N ASN A 748 32.39 -5.60 -3.55
CA ASN A 748 32.51 -6.66 -2.55
C ASN A 748 32.45 -8.09 -3.18
N GLY A 749 33.14 -8.28 -4.30
CA GLY A 749 33.17 -9.57 -4.98
C GLY A 749 34.16 -10.57 -4.36
N ASP A 750 34.95 -10.15 -3.38
CA ASP A 750 35.85 -10.94 -2.54
C ASP A 750 35.23 -11.29 -1.17
N PHE A 751 34.03 -10.86 -0.91
CA PHE A 751 33.26 -11.09 0.33
C PHE A 751 33.92 -10.65 1.62
N ASN A 752 34.98 -9.78 1.54
CA ASN A 752 35.70 -9.27 2.71
C ASN A 752 34.84 -8.36 3.61
N ARG A 753 33.72 -7.87 3.12
CA ARG A 753 32.74 -7.11 3.87
C ARG A 753 31.48 -7.93 4.09
N GLU A 754 31.63 -9.21 4.39
CA GLU A 754 30.50 -10.16 4.50
C GLU A 754 29.57 -10.09 3.27
N MET A 755 28.28 -10.10 3.46
CA MET A 755 27.29 -10.02 2.40
C MET A 755 26.92 -8.58 1.99
N ALA A 756 27.72 -7.56 2.39
CA ALA A 756 27.47 -6.18 1.99
C ALA A 756 27.28 -6.08 0.47
N ARG A 757 26.19 -5.47 0.05
CA ARG A 757 25.72 -5.31 -1.34
C ARG A 757 25.18 -6.57 -2.00
N TRP A 758 25.36 -7.74 -1.42
CA TRP A 758 24.76 -8.97 -1.89
C TRP A 758 23.46 -9.25 -1.15
N PHE A 759 22.46 -9.70 -1.88
CA PHE A 759 21.19 -10.13 -1.34
C PHE A 759 20.68 -11.31 -2.14
N PHE A 760 19.99 -12.21 -1.51
CA PHE A 760 19.36 -13.25 -2.29
C PHE A 760 18.08 -12.73 -2.95
N SER A 761 17.74 -13.27 -4.10
CA SER A 761 16.51 -13.00 -4.79
C SER A 761 15.91 -14.30 -5.30
N SER A 762 14.62 -14.28 -5.46
CA SER A 762 13.89 -15.38 -6.04
C SER A 762 13.01 -14.85 -7.17
N ASP A 763 12.44 -15.74 -7.94
CA ASP A 763 11.51 -15.41 -8.99
C ASP A 763 10.12 -15.08 -8.40
N ARG A 764 9.02 -15.53 -9.01
CA ARG A 764 7.66 -15.15 -8.57
C ARG A 764 7.01 -16.13 -7.59
N TYR A 765 7.68 -17.23 -7.23
CA TYR A 765 7.12 -18.28 -6.40
C TYR A 765 7.40 -18.00 -4.92
N HIS A 766 6.36 -17.75 -4.15
CA HIS A 766 6.47 -17.23 -2.78
C HIS A 766 6.27 -18.27 -1.70
N LEU A 767 5.77 -19.46 -2.01
CA LEU A 767 5.38 -20.46 -1.01
C LEU A 767 6.53 -20.92 -0.12
N PRO A 768 7.76 -21.18 -0.66
CA PRO A 768 8.86 -21.65 0.17
C PRO A 768 9.28 -20.67 1.29
N TRP A 769 8.96 -19.42 1.12
CA TRP A 769 9.42 -18.34 1.99
C TRP A 769 8.43 -17.95 3.09
N HIS A 770 7.15 -18.31 2.93
CA HIS A 770 6.10 -17.82 3.83
C HIS A 770 4.98 -18.85 3.99
N ILE A 771 4.48 -19.00 5.21
CA ILE A 771 3.31 -19.86 5.49
C ILE A 771 2.00 -19.28 4.92
N LYS A 772 2.00 -18.01 4.43
CA LYS A 772 0.86 -17.34 3.78
C LYS A 772 -0.42 -17.25 4.61
N ASN A 773 -0.29 -17.10 5.93
CA ASN A 773 -1.39 -16.86 6.85
C ASN A 773 -0.81 -16.32 8.17
N VAL A 774 -1.24 -15.13 8.60
CA VAL A 774 -0.70 -14.48 9.83
C VAL A 774 -0.97 -15.31 11.09
N ALA A 775 -2.14 -15.93 11.21
CA ALA A 775 -2.45 -16.73 12.41
C ALA A 775 -1.57 -17.98 12.47
N LEU A 776 -1.39 -18.68 11.34
CA LEU A 776 -0.51 -19.83 11.25
C LEU A 776 0.96 -19.47 11.38
N HIS A 777 1.35 -18.28 10.87
CA HIS A 777 2.68 -17.74 11.06
C HIS A 777 2.99 -17.55 12.54
N VAL A 778 2.10 -16.88 13.29
CA VAL A 778 2.25 -16.68 14.72
C VAL A 778 2.21 -18.03 15.47
N LEU A 779 1.34 -18.95 15.06
CA LEU A 779 1.27 -20.30 15.65
C LEU A 779 2.58 -21.06 15.44
N PHE A 780 3.14 -21.01 14.25
CA PHE A 780 4.40 -21.68 13.92
C PHE A 780 5.57 -21.12 14.74
N GLU A 781 5.68 -19.79 14.80
CA GLU A 781 6.82 -19.12 15.42
C GLU A 781 6.71 -19.00 16.94
N GLN A 782 5.49 -18.77 17.45
CA GLN A 782 5.23 -18.41 18.84
C GLN A 782 4.30 -19.40 19.59
N GLY A 783 3.82 -20.41 18.89
CA GLY A 783 2.93 -21.42 19.43
C GLY A 783 1.54 -20.92 19.76
N LEU A 784 0.74 -21.79 20.38
CA LEU A 784 -0.61 -21.47 20.84
C LEU A 784 -0.64 -20.33 21.87
N VAL A 785 0.38 -20.23 22.72
CA VAL A 785 0.47 -19.16 23.74
C VAL A 785 0.67 -17.80 23.04
N GLY A 786 1.61 -17.71 22.08
CA GLY A 786 1.81 -16.48 21.32
C GLY A 786 0.58 -16.06 20.51
N LEU A 787 -0.07 -17.04 19.88
CA LEU A 787 -1.32 -16.81 19.14
C LEU A 787 -2.44 -16.31 20.07
N ALA A 788 -2.58 -16.87 21.26
CA ALA A 788 -3.57 -16.43 22.24
C ALA A 788 -3.28 -15.02 22.76
N LEU A 789 -2.02 -14.71 23.08
CA LEU A 789 -1.60 -13.38 23.55
C LEU A 789 -1.81 -12.30 22.47
N LEU A 790 -1.30 -12.51 21.28
CA LEU A 790 -1.43 -11.53 20.19
C LEU A 790 -2.88 -11.43 19.69
N GLY A 791 -3.56 -12.56 19.54
CA GLY A 791 -4.98 -12.61 19.18
C GLY A 791 -5.86 -11.94 20.24
N GLY A 792 -5.56 -12.15 21.53
CA GLY A 792 -6.22 -11.50 22.65
C GLY A 792 -6.00 -9.98 22.64
N ALA A 793 -4.78 -9.51 22.41
CA ALA A 793 -4.48 -8.09 22.26
C ALA A 793 -5.23 -7.46 21.08
N TYR A 794 -5.26 -8.14 19.94
CA TYR A 794 -5.99 -7.73 18.73
C TYR A 794 -7.51 -7.65 18.98
N ALA A 795 -8.11 -8.69 19.55
CA ALA A 795 -9.54 -8.70 19.90
C ALA A 795 -9.89 -7.61 20.92
N LEU A 796 -9.05 -7.42 21.93
CA LEU A 796 -9.22 -6.38 22.95
C LEU A 796 -9.17 -4.96 22.33
N ALA A 797 -8.25 -4.72 21.39
CA ALA A 797 -8.18 -3.43 20.69
C ALA A 797 -9.48 -3.16 19.91
N LEU A 798 -9.99 -4.14 19.16
CA LEU A 798 -11.24 -4.02 18.42
C LEU A 798 -12.42 -3.74 19.37
N VAL A 799 -12.54 -4.48 20.47
CA VAL A 799 -13.62 -4.29 21.46
C VAL A 799 -13.53 -2.92 22.13
N ARG A 800 -12.33 -2.48 22.52
CA ARG A 800 -12.13 -1.18 23.17
C ARG A 800 -12.47 -0.01 22.26
N LEU A 801 -12.13 -0.10 20.98
CA LEU A 801 -12.38 0.95 19.99
C LEU A 801 -13.82 0.94 19.46
N SER A 802 -14.50 -0.21 19.46
CA SER A 802 -15.88 -0.32 18.98
C SER A 802 -16.90 -0.03 20.08
N PHE A 803 -16.70 -0.60 21.27
CA PHE A 803 -17.70 -0.60 22.36
C PHE A 803 -17.16 0.00 23.66
N GLY A 804 -15.85 0.04 23.85
CA GLY A 804 -15.20 0.45 25.09
C GLY A 804 -14.87 1.95 25.16
N ARG A 805 -13.89 2.27 26.01
CA ARG A 805 -13.49 3.65 26.32
C ARG A 805 -12.83 4.40 25.18
N GLY A 806 -12.35 3.69 24.16
CA GLY A 806 -11.74 4.28 22.96
C GLY A 806 -12.74 4.65 21.86
N ARG A 807 -14.00 4.18 21.97
CA ARG A 807 -15.01 4.28 20.89
C ARG A 807 -15.33 5.72 20.45
N ASP A 808 -15.16 6.70 21.35
CA ASP A 808 -15.43 8.11 21.05
C ASP A 808 -14.18 8.90 20.61
N HIS A 809 -13.01 8.23 20.52
CA HIS A 809 -11.83 8.83 19.93
C HIS A 809 -12.04 9.04 18.41
N PRO A 810 -11.68 10.21 17.85
CA PRO A 810 -11.94 10.51 16.45
C PRO A 810 -11.36 9.47 15.46
N LEU A 811 -10.21 8.89 15.74
CA LEU A 811 -9.56 7.92 14.86
C LEU A 811 -10.02 6.47 15.07
N ALA A 812 -10.84 6.18 16.09
CA ALA A 812 -11.27 4.81 16.40
C ALA A 812 -11.90 4.08 15.21
N PRO A 813 -12.83 4.67 14.42
CA PRO A 813 -13.42 3.98 13.28
C PRO A 813 -12.38 3.57 12.23
N ALA A 814 -11.39 4.43 11.96
CA ALA A 814 -10.35 4.13 10.97
C ALA A 814 -9.36 3.06 11.49
N ILE A 815 -9.02 3.09 12.79
CA ILE A 815 -8.14 2.06 13.38
C ILE A 815 -8.83 0.70 13.39
N VAL A 816 -10.12 0.64 13.73
CA VAL A 816 -10.91 -0.61 13.66
C VAL A 816 -10.91 -1.15 12.23
N ALA A 817 -11.19 -0.30 11.24
CA ALA A 817 -11.16 -0.70 9.85
C ALA A 817 -9.78 -1.20 9.41
N ALA A 818 -8.71 -0.49 9.79
CA ALA A 818 -7.35 -0.88 9.49
C ALA A 818 -6.98 -2.25 10.07
N LEU A 819 -7.36 -2.51 11.32
CA LEU A 819 -7.13 -3.80 11.98
C LEU A 819 -7.94 -4.92 11.30
N ILE A 820 -9.24 -4.71 11.00
CA ILE A 820 -10.06 -5.69 10.28
C ILE A 820 -9.48 -5.96 8.89
N GLY A 821 -9.08 -4.90 8.17
CA GLY A 821 -8.45 -5.03 6.86
C GLY A 821 -7.16 -5.86 6.91
N PHE A 822 -6.28 -5.56 7.89
CA PHE A 822 -5.07 -6.34 8.12
C PHE A 822 -5.38 -7.80 8.43
N GLY A 823 -6.32 -8.10 9.33
CA GLY A 823 -6.71 -9.47 9.66
C GLY A 823 -7.27 -10.24 8.46
N THR A 824 -8.04 -9.55 7.60
CA THR A 824 -8.63 -10.18 6.40
C THR A 824 -7.56 -10.50 5.35
N VAL A 825 -6.65 -9.57 5.02
CA VAL A 825 -5.54 -9.85 4.10
C VAL A 825 -4.60 -10.86 4.72
N GLY A 826 -4.30 -10.75 6.02
CA GLY A 826 -3.44 -11.64 6.76
C GLY A 826 -3.96 -13.08 6.89
N ALA A 827 -5.25 -13.32 6.66
CA ALA A 827 -5.77 -14.68 6.55
C ALA A 827 -5.26 -15.43 5.31
N PHE A 828 -4.68 -14.71 4.34
CA PHE A 828 -4.18 -15.27 3.08
C PHE A 828 -2.70 -14.95 2.80
N ASP A 829 -2.04 -14.16 3.65
CA ASP A 829 -0.64 -13.78 3.49
C ASP A 829 0.07 -13.57 4.83
N SER A 830 1.41 -13.73 4.85
CA SER A 830 2.26 -13.54 6.05
C SER A 830 2.69 -12.07 6.19
N LEU A 831 1.76 -11.17 6.51
CA LEU A 831 2.01 -9.73 6.57
C LEU A 831 3.04 -9.32 7.64
N LEU A 832 3.19 -10.09 8.72
CA LEU A 832 4.17 -9.80 9.79
C LEU A 832 5.61 -10.05 9.36
N ASP A 833 5.82 -10.80 8.30
CA ASP A 833 7.13 -11.06 7.71
C ASP A 833 7.73 -9.83 7.00
N ALA A 834 6.91 -8.84 6.67
CA ALA A 834 7.36 -7.55 6.17
C ALA A 834 7.50 -6.56 7.34
N PRO A 835 8.74 -6.19 7.77
CA PRO A 835 8.95 -5.43 9.01
C PRO A 835 8.18 -4.11 9.06
N ARG A 836 8.09 -3.35 7.96
CA ARG A 836 7.37 -2.07 7.91
C ARG A 836 5.85 -2.25 7.98
N ILE A 837 5.30 -3.35 7.49
CA ILE A 837 3.88 -3.67 7.63
C ILE A 837 3.58 -4.11 9.06
N GLY A 838 4.45 -4.94 9.65
CA GLY A 838 4.41 -5.29 11.06
C GLY A 838 4.50 -4.06 11.97
N PHE A 839 5.40 -3.12 11.68
CA PHE A 839 5.51 -1.86 12.41
C PHE A 839 4.22 -1.04 12.35
N LEU A 840 3.62 -0.91 11.17
CA LEU A 840 2.34 -0.20 11.01
C LEU A 840 1.21 -0.91 11.78
N PHE A 841 1.14 -2.24 11.69
CA PHE A 841 0.16 -3.04 12.43
C PHE A 841 0.31 -2.87 13.94
N PHE A 842 1.51 -3.06 14.50
CA PHE A 842 1.74 -2.90 15.94
C PHE A 842 1.53 -1.46 16.40
N THR A 843 1.86 -0.46 15.56
CA THR A 843 1.52 0.93 15.84
C THR A 843 0.03 1.12 16.04
N LEU A 844 -0.79 0.65 15.10
CA LEU A 844 -2.24 0.78 15.18
C LEU A 844 -2.84 -0.07 16.31
N LEU A 845 -2.32 -1.27 16.53
CA LEU A 845 -2.74 -2.17 17.60
C LEU A 845 -2.48 -1.55 18.98
N LEU A 846 -1.23 -1.15 19.25
CA LEU A 846 -0.86 -0.62 20.56
C LEU A 846 -1.53 0.74 20.84
N LEU A 847 -1.60 1.63 19.84
CA LEU A 847 -2.40 2.85 19.97
C LEU A 847 -3.87 2.54 20.25
N GLY A 848 -4.46 1.56 19.54
CA GLY A 848 -5.84 1.13 19.76
C GLY A 848 -6.12 0.66 21.18
N LEU A 849 -5.17 0.00 21.81
CA LEU A 849 -5.25 -0.44 23.22
C LEU A 849 -5.21 0.72 24.24
N GLY A 850 -4.59 1.86 23.90
CA GLY A 850 -4.38 2.98 24.79
C GLY A 850 -5.31 4.18 24.57
N LEU A 851 -5.88 4.35 23.37
CA LEU A 851 -6.68 5.53 23.03
C LEU A 851 -7.95 5.66 23.88
N ARG A 852 -8.26 6.93 24.23
CA ARG A 852 -9.49 7.35 24.93
C ARG A 852 -10.10 8.57 24.22
N ALA A 853 -11.34 8.85 24.56
CA ALA A 853 -12.01 10.07 24.10
C ALA A 853 -11.18 11.32 24.41
N LEU A 854 -11.14 12.27 23.48
CA LEU A 854 -10.46 13.55 23.69
C LEU A 854 -11.26 14.41 24.67
N PRO A 855 -10.62 15.02 25.70
CA PRO A 855 -11.31 15.86 26.65
C PRO A 855 -11.91 17.12 25.98
N GLY A 856 -13.18 17.41 26.25
CA GLY A 856 -13.77 18.71 26.10
C GLY A 856 -14.18 19.19 24.71
N GLU A 857 -14.32 18.27 23.71
CA GLU A 857 -14.94 18.61 22.41
C GLU A 857 -15.64 17.40 21.77
N GLY A 858 -16.87 17.67 21.32
CA GLY A 858 -17.55 16.74 20.41
C GLY A 858 -16.72 16.51 19.13
N VAL A 859 -16.95 15.38 18.52
CA VAL A 859 -16.21 14.72 17.39
C VAL A 859 -15.87 15.63 16.19
N ALA A 860 -16.28 16.89 16.18
CA ALA A 860 -16.29 17.75 14.99
C ALA A 860 -14.98 18.50 14.66
N ARG A 861 -13.96 18.55 15.54
CA ARG A 861 -12.82 19.48 15.37
C ARG A 861 -11.43 18.86 15.12
N VAL A 862 -11.30 17.59 14.78
CA VAL A 862 -9.99 16.94 14.53
C VAL A 862 -9.60 16.94 13.03
N ALA A 863 -10.47 17.33 12.13
CA ALA A 863 -10.19 17.34 10.68
C ALA A 863 -9.84 18.73 10.14
#